data_663dde5972b20fab2dcf9637cc3933a7
#
_entry.id   663dde5972b20fab2dcf9637cc3933a7
#
_cell.length_a   1.000
_cell.length_b   1.000
_cell.length_c   1.000
_cell.angle_alpha   90.00
_cell.angle_beta   90.00
_cell.angle_gamma   90.00
#
_symmetry.space_group_name_H-M   'P 1'
#
loop_
_entity.id
_entity.type
_entity.pdbx_description
1 polymer ?
#
loop_
_entity_poly.entity_id
_entity_poly.type
_entity_poly.pdbx_seq_one_letter_code
_entity_poly.pdbx_strand_id
1 'polypeptide(L)'
;MTEDLKIVPSGANGAGARDPEALVEEFARSYPFELDEFQRRGCLALAAGRGALVAAPTGAGKTVVGEFAVWLALREGGKAFYTTPLKALSNQKFGDFVARHHARNVGLLTGDNSINGEAPVVVMTTEVLRNMLYEGSPTLEGLRHVVMDEVHYLQDRVRGAVWEEVLINLPVDVKVAALSATVSNAEEFGEWLEATRGATEVVIEERRPVPLDNYYLIGRELQPMLVANDGELVPNPSLLRRGEREWRAGRDTKGRHGRAGPQAIRRDWVPSRVEVVDLLEEQGLLPAIYFIFSRAGCDQALTQCRAAGVRLTSAAEQAQIREFVDLKVAALDPADLDALGYEELAESLGRGVASHHAGMLPLFKEAVEELFAQGLVRVVFATETLSLGINMPARTVAIERLSKWQGERHELLTPGEYTQLTGRAGRRGIDQRGAAVVLHQPFLPFERITGLVSARTYPLTSSFRPSYNMAVNLVANYRREEAERLLASSFAQFLADRTVHGAEQTLTRNTEYLAGYRASATCDRGDVEEYWALRRELRTRESAVADADRHLRTEEAAAALRALTPGTVVYLPGGRRRGLAAVLGPAGGRDGATGVLVLTEDRRVRRVAVRDLGGAPVAVGKLAMPRALSPKSPRFKARVAEALAKLDPPRPSQTRRRRKAADDPDVARLREELRAHPVHGCPDLAEHERWMQRFDQLTRDTEALAARVRRRTGSLVRTFDRVLRVLGRLGYVDGFALTGKGETLRRVYSEADLVVVEAIHRGVWLGLDPAELAACVSSLVFEARGGEGPPARPELPTERVRSALAALDELWHEVHTHEAAEALDLTRGLDLGFADAAWRWATGQPLERVLADDELTAGDFVRVTKQLLDLLRQIQEVAGDGELAATARAAVAACQRGVVAYSGLL
;
A
#
# COMPACT_ATOMS: atom_id res chain seq x y z
N MET A 1 -25.68 -6.49 39.62
CA MET A 1 -25.47 -5.65 40.79
C MET A 1 -24.31 -4.74 40.45
N THR A 2 -24.63 -3.58 39.98
CA THR A 2 -23.66 -2.53 39.59
C THR A 2 -23.63 -1.55 40.79
N GLU A 3 -22.57 -1.65 41.58
CA GLU A 3 -22.26 -0.58 42.55
C GLU A 3 -21.74 0.64 41.81
N ASP A 4 -22.46 1.74 41.97
CA ASP A 4 -22.12 3.06 41.48
C ASP A 4 -20.72 3.50 41.96
N LEU A 5 -19.75 3.54 41.06
CA LEU A 5 -18.48 4.25 41.29
C LEU A 5 -18.78 5.74 41.34
N LYS A 6 -19.13 6.25 42.52
CA LYS A 6 -19.25 7.67 42.79
C LYS A 6 -17.86 8.31 42.71
N ILE A 7 -17.62 9.09 41.65
CA ILE A 7 -16.51 10.03 41.61
C ILE A 7 -16.81 11.09 42.68
N VAL A 8 -16.10 11.04 43.79
CA VAL A 8 -16.12 12.09 44.80
C VAL A 8 -15.16 13.16 44.33
N PRO A 9 -15.56 14.43 44.09
CA PRO A 9 -14.64 15.51 43.79
C PRO A 9 -13.79 15.77 45.03
N SER A 10 -12.55 15.41 45.01
CA SER A 10 -11.59 15.78 46.07
C SER A 10 -11.26 17.24 45.89
N GLY A 11 -11.62 18.06 46.87
CA GLY A 11 -11.29 19.47 46.97
C GLY A 11 -9.78 19.71 46.83
N ALA A 12 -9.48 20.78 46.10
CA ALA A 12 -8.12 21.30 45.95
C ALA A 12 -7.44 21.50 47.31
N ASN A 13 -6.33 20.77 47.53
CA ASN A 13 -5.14 21.24 48.22
C ASN A 13 -4.16 20.08 48.45
N GLY A 14 -2.90 20.24 47.99
CA GLY A 14 -1.78 19.40 48.40
C GLY A 14 -1.25 18.48 47.29
N ALA A 15 -0.33 18.96 46.43
CA ALA A 15 0.51 18.17 45.57
C ALA A 15 1.54 17.35 46.36
N GLY A 16 1.08 16.27 47.00
CA GLY A 16 1.94 15.15 47.33
C GLY A 16 2.01 14.24 46.10
N ALA A 17 3.20 13.93 45.61
CA ALA A 17 3.38 12.96 44.55
C ALA A 17 2.67 11.64 44.96
N ARG A 18 1.56 11.32 44.33
CA ARG A 18 0.85 10.07 44.58
C ARG A 18 1.72 8.92 44.08
N ASP A 19 1.79 7.86 44.87
CA ASP A 19 2.53 6.66 44.49
C ASP A 19 1.96 6.08 43.17
N PRO A 20 2.75 5.99 42.10
CA PRO A 20 2.32 5.40 40.81
C PRO A 20 1.74 3.99 40.99
N GLU A 21 2.29 3.19 41.89
CA GLU A 21 1.81 1.83 42.19
C GLU A 21 0.37 1.88 42.75
N ALA A 22 0.08 2.79 43.65
CA ALA A 22 -1.26 2.95 44.24
C ALA A 22 -2.31 3.34 43.17
N LEU A 23 -1.95 4.17 42.19
CA LEU A 23 -2.84 4.54 41.08
C LEU A 23 -3.13 3.36 40.17
N VAL A 24 -2.12 2.55 39.82
CA VAL A 24 -2.29 1.37 39.01
C VAL A 24 -3.15 0.30 39.72
N GLU A 25 -2.93 0.10 41.02
CA GLU A 25 -3.76 -0.83 41.83
C GLU A 25 -5.21 -0.37 41.95
N GLU A 26 -5.46 0.93 42.09
CA GLU A 26 -6.81 1.47 42.11
C GLU A 26 -7.54 1.21 40.78
N PHE A 27 -6.87 1.48 39.65
CA PHE A 27 -7.42 1.22 38.34
C PHE A 27 -7.63 -0.28 38.06
N ALA A 28 -6.68 -1.13 38.46
CA ALA A 28 -6.75 -2.57 38.29
C ALA A 28 -8.01 -3.20 38.97
N ARG A 29 -8.44 -2.66 40.09
CA ARG A 29 -9.68 -3.11 40.78
C ARG A 29 -10.95 -2.93 39.94
N SER A 30 -10.93 -2.10 38.92
CA SER A 30 -12.05 -1.91 38.00
C SER A 30 -12.22 -3.04 36.98
N TYR A 31 -11.26 -3.98 36.92
CA TYR A 31 -11.31 -5.13 36.03
C TYR A 31 -11.61 -6.43 36.80
N PRO A 32 -12.31 -7.39 36.15
CA PRO A 32 -12.57 -8.71 36.72
C PRO A 32 -11.40 -9.69 36.59
N PHE A 33 -10.23 -9.20 36.13
CA PHE A 33 -9.01 -9.98 35.89
C PHE A 33 -7.78 -9.20 36.34
N GLU A 34 -6.70 -9.91 36.63
CA GLU A 34 -5.40 -9.29 36.92
C GLU A 34 -4.76 -8.71 35.65
N LEU A 35 -4.13 -7.53 35.77
CA LEU A 35 -3.40 -6.92 34.68
C LEU A 35 -2.14 -7.73 34.36
N ASP A 36 -1.90 -7.98 33.08
CA ASP A 36 -0.65 -8.58 32.62
C ASP A 36 0.55 -7.65 32.93
N GLU A 37 1.75 -8.21 33.05
CA GLU A 37 2.96 -7.47 33.41
C GLU A 37 3.23 -6.30 32.46
N PHE A 38 3.07 -6.52 31.15
CA PHE A 38 3.25 -5.46 30.16
C PHE A 38 2.22 -4.32 30.33
N GLN A 39 0.98 -4.65 30.72
CA GLN A 39 -0.08 -3.67 30.99
C GLN A 39 0.27 -2.86 32.24
N ARG A 40 0.72 -3.50 33.32
CA ARG A 40 1.19 -2.83 34.54
C ARG A 40 2.33 -1.89 34.24
N ARG A 41 3.35 -2.33 33.50
CA ARG A 41 4.51 -1.48 33.13
C ARG A 41 4.07 -0.24 32.34
N GLY A 42 3.19 -0.38 31.34
CA GLY A 42 2.66 0.75 30.59
C GLY A 42 1.86 1.73 31.46
N CYS A 43 1.01 1.23 32.34
CA CYS A 43 0.25 2.04 33.29
C CYS A 43 1.18 2.77 34.30
N LEU A 44 2.18 2.10 34.85
CA LEU A 44 3.17 2.69 35.77
C LEU A 44 3.96 3.82 35.10
N ALA A 45 4.33 3.66 33.83
CA ALA A 45 5.01 4.73 33.09
C ALA A 45 4.14 5.99 32.99
N LEU A 46 2.88 5.85 32.64
CA LEU A 46 1.93 6.97 32.57
C LEU A 46 1.66 7.58 33.94
N ALA A 47 1.48 6.76 34.97
CA ALA A 47 1.27 7.22 36.36
C ALA A 47 2.50 8.00 36.88
N ALA A 48 3.71 7.65 36.41
CA ALA A 48 4.95 8.37 36.72
C ALA A 48 5.17 9.62 35.84
N GLY A 49 4.20 10.05 35.04
CA GLY A 49 4.27 11.22 34.17
C GLY A 49 5.17 11.03 32.94
N ARG A 50 5.49 9.80 32.56
CA ARG A 50 6.23 9.44 31.34
C ARG A 50 5.27 9.06 30.21
N GLY A 51 5.74 9.09 28.95
CA GLY A 51 5.05 8.44 27.83
C GLY A 51 5.16 6.91 27.92
N ALA A 52 4.31 6.20 27.18
CA ALA A 52 4.40 4.74 27.05
C ALA A 52 4.21 4.31 25.59
N LEU A 53 5.16 3.53 25.07
CA LEU A 53 5.01 2.78 23.83
C LEU A 53 4.77 1.31 24.17
N VAL A 54 3.60 0.78 23.83
CA VAL A 54 3.23 -0.62 24.07
C VAL A 54 3.15 -1.36 22.74
N ALA A 55 4.16 -2.16 22.43
CA ALA A 55 4.21 -3.03 21.27
C ALA A 55 3.86 -4.47 21.69
N ALA A 56 2.66 -4.92 21.33
CA ALA A 56 2.17 -6.24 21.72
C ALA A 56 1.27 -6.86 20.63
N PRO A 57 1.11 -8.19 20.57
CA PRO A 57 0.26 -8.85 19.58
C PRO A 57 -1.18 -8.34 19.63
N THR A 58 -1.87 -8.45 18.48
CA THR A 58 -3.32 -8.18 18.43
C THR A 58 -4.06 -9.13 19.38
N GLY A 59 -5.02 -8.59 20.13
CA GLY A 59 -5.77 -9.35 21.14
C GLY A 59 -5.05 -9.52 22.50
N ALA A 60 -3.82 -9.00 22.68
CA ALA A 60 -3.13 -9.04 23.96
C ALA A 60 -3.76 -8.13 25.05
N GLY A 61 -4.61 -7.18 24.65
CA GLY A 61 -5.24 -6.25 25.60
C GLY A 61 -4.46 -4.95 25.82
N LYS A 62 -3.77 -4.47 24.80
CA LYS A 62 -3.05 -3.15 24.80
C LYS A 62 -3.97 -1.98 25.21
N THR A 63 -5.24 -2.06 24.84
CA THR A 63 -6.25 -1.05 25.10
C THR A 63 -6.35 -0.69 26.59
N VAL A 64 -6.07 -1.61 27.51
CA VAL A 64 -6.07 -1.37 28.97
C VAL A 64 -5.13 -0.21 29.34
N VAL A 65 -3.96 -0.10 28.69
CA VAL A 65 -3.03 1.00 28.94
C VAL A 65 -3.58 2.32 28.40
N GLY A 66 -4.27 2.31 27.25
CA GLY A 66 -4.99 3.48 26.73
C GLY A 66 -6.16 3.89 27.63
N GLU A 67 -6.92 2.92 28.15
CA GLU A 67 -8.00 3.16 29.10
C GLU A 67 -7.47 3.72 30.43
N PHE A 68 -6.29 3.30 30.88
CA PHE A 68 -5.61 3.88 32.02
C PHE A 68 -5.26 5.36 31.79
N ALA A 69 -4.74 5.71 30.62
CA ALA A 69 -4.44 7.11 30.26
C ALA A 69 -5.71 7.99 30.34
N VAL A 70 -6.84 7.48 29.84
CA VAL A 70 -8.14 8.16 29.92
C VAL A 70 -8.60 8.30 31.36
N TRP A 71 -8.55 7.22 32.14
CA TRP A 71 -8.92 7.22 33.56
C TRP A 71 -8.06 8.19 34.38
N LEU A 72 -6.75 8.20 34.11
CA LEU A 72 -5.80 9.08 34.82
C LEU A 72 -6.10 10.55 34.53
N ALA A 73 -6.34 10.92 33.26
CA ALA A 73 -6.70 12.28 32.89
C ALA A 73 -7.97 12.76 33.58
N LEU A 74 -9.03 11.95 33.59
CA LEU A 74 -10.29 12.25 34.27
C LEU A 74 -10.08 12.45 35.77
N ARG A 75 -9.28 11.60 36.38
CA ARG A 75 -8.96 11.68 37.81
C ARG A 75 -8.18 12.97 38.17
N GLU A 76 -7.35 13.44 37.26
CA GLU A 76 -6.58 14.68 37.39
C GLU A 76 -7.38 15.95 37.03
N GLY A 77 -8.63 15.80 36.60
CA GLY A 77 -9.49 16.89 36.15
C GLY A 77 -9.08 17.47 34.79
N GLY A 78 -8.34 16.71 33.98
CA GLY A 78 -7.92 17.08 32.63
C GLY A 78 -8.71 16.37 31.55
N LYS A 79 -8.30 16.58 30.28
CA LYS A 79 -8.87 15.92 29.11
C LYS A 79 -7.94 14.81 28.59
N ALA A 80 -8.56 13.78 27.99
CA ALA A 80 -7.86 12.74 27.22
C ALA A 80 -8.47 12.58 25.85
N PHE A 81 -7.61 12.49 24.81
CA PHE A 81 -8.05 12.17 23.46
C PHE A 81 -7.59 10.76 23.10
N TYR A 82 -8.53 9.98 22.57
CA TYR A 82 -8.27 8.62 22.12
C TYR A 82 -8.36 8.60 20.60
N THR A 83 -7.22 8.45 19.90
CA THR A 83 -7.20 8.48 18.45
C THR A 83 -7.11 7.08 17.86
N THR A 84 -7.78 6.88 16.73
CA THR A 84 -7.79 5.62 15.99
C THR A 84 -7.60 5.87 14.48
N PRO A 85 -7.11 4.86 13.72
CA PRO A 85 -6.91 5.02 12.28
C PRO A 85 -8.20 5.01 11.46
N LEU A 86 -9.30 4.51 12.01
CA LEU A 86 -10.53 4.24 11.27
C LEU A 86 -11.77 4.68 12.05
N LYS A 87 -12.75 5.27 11.34
CA LYS A 87 -14.03 5.71 11.92
C LYS A 87 -14.79 4.58 12.65
N ALA A 88 -14.83 3.38 12.08
CA ALA A 88 -15.48 2.23 12.70
C ALA A 88 -14.88 1.91 14.07
N LEU A 89 -13.55 1.98 14.20
CA LEU A 89 -12.86 1.77 15.47
C LEU A 89 -13.15 2.92 16.46
N SER A 90 -13.24 4.17 15.96
CA SER A 90 -13.66 5.30 16.81
C SER A 90 -15.07 5.09 17.36
N ASN A 91 -16.03 4.68 16.54
CA ASN A 91 -17.40 4.39 16.97
C ASN A 91 -17.45 3.29 18.03
N GLN A 92 -16.73 2.19 17.80
CA GLN A 92 -16.65 1.09 18.77
C GLN A 92 -16.07 1.57 20.11
N LYS A 93 -14.95 2.29 20.08
CA LYS A 93 -14.31 2.84 21.28
C LYS A 93 -15.17 3.87 21.99
N PHE A 94 -15.90 4.69 21.24
CA PHE A 94 -16.88 5.61 21.79
C PHE A 94 -17.94 4.85 22.60
N GLY A 95 -18.52 3.77 22.05
CA GLY A 95 -19.48 2.92 22.77
C GLY A 95 -18.89 2.30 24.04
N ASP A 96 -17.66 1.75 23.97
CA ASP A 96 -16.93 1.19 25.10
C ASP A 96 -16.76 2.23 26.23
N PHE A 97 -16.34 3.45 25.88
CA PHE A 97 -16.11 4.53 26.84
C PHE A 97 -17.42 5.11 27.39
N VAL A 98 -18.47 5.22 26.60
CA VAL A 98 -19.81 5.65 27.07
C VAL A 98 -20.33 4.68 28.14
N ALA A 99 -20.20 3.38 27.91
CA ALA A 99 -20.60 2.36 28.87
C ALA A 99 -19.81 2.46 30.19
N ARG A 100 -18.54 2.88 30.14
CA ARG A 100 -17.65 2.95 31.30
C ARG A 100 -17.68 4.29 32.05
N HIS A 101 -17.77 5.41 31.30
CA HIS A 101 -17.61 6.77 31.84
C HIS A 101 -18.83 7.66 31.72
N HIS A 102 -19.97 7.13 31.27
CA HIS A 102 -21.23 7.79 30.97
C HIS A 102 -21.18 8.75 29.77
N ALA A 103 -22.25 8.85 29.00
CA ALA A 103 -22.35 9.60 27.74
C ALA A 103 -21.99 11.10 27.89
N ARG A 104 -22.27 11.73 29.06
CA ARG A 104 -21.95 13.13 29.32
C ARG A 104 -20.44 13.45 29.32
N ASN A 105 -19.61 12.45 29.61
CA ASN A 105 -18.17 12.61 29.77
C ASN A 105 -17.40 12.17 28.51
N VAL A 106 -18.08 11.62 27.52
CA VAL A 106 -17.45 11.06 26.31
C VAL A 106 -17.99 11.75 25.07
N GLY A 107 -17.09 12.14 24.20
CA GLY A 107 -17.36 12.71 22.89
C GLY A 107 -16.83 11.85 21.76
N LEU A 108 -17.36 12.06 20.56
CA LEU A 108 -16.91 11.44 19.32
C LEU A 108 -16.71 12.53 18.26
N LEU A 109 -15.51 12.58 17.68
CA LEU A 109 -15.21 13.48 16.57
C LEU A 109 -14.61 12.67 15.41
N THR A 110 -15.36 12.57 14.33
CA THR A 110 -14.92 11.97 13.06
C THR A 110 -15.28 12.90 11.91
N GLY A 111 -14.80 12.67 10.69
CA GLY A 111 -15.12 13.56 9.56
C GLY A 111 -16.61 13.76 9.27
N ASP A 112 -17.47 12.84 9.73
CA ASP A 112 -18.92 12.86 9.50
C ASP A 112 -19.77 12.94 10.78
N ASN A 113 -19.19 12.68 11.96
CA ASN A 113 -19.90 12.69 13.24
C ASN A 113 -19.22 13.61 14.26
N SER A 114 -20.03 14.47 14.89
CA SER A 114 -19.61 15.30 16.00
C SER A 114 -20.64 15.16 17.15
N ILE A 115 -20.25 14.44 18.20
CA ILE A 115 -21.06 14.21 19.39
C ILE A 115 -20.25 14.66 20.59
N ASN A 116 -20.76 15.63 21.37
CA ASN A 116 -20.16 16.10 22.61
C ASN A 116 -18.64 16.39 22.49
N GLY A 117 -18.22 17.15 21.46
CA GLY A 117 -16.82 17.39 21.13
C GLY A 117 -15.98 18.07 22.22
N GLU A 118 -16.62 18.73 23.21
CA GLU A 118 -15.96 19.36 24.34
C GLU A 118 -15.87 18.47 25.60
N ALA A 119 -16.28 17.21 25.47
CA ALA A 119 -16.20 16.25 26.56
C ALA A 119 -14.76 16.09 27.09
N PRO A 120 -14.60 15.73 28.38
CA PRO A 120 -13.26 15.45 28.91
C PRO A 120 -12.59 14.25 28.31
N VAL A 121 -13.35 13.31 27.72
CA VAL A 121 -12.81 12.21 26.91
C VAL A 121 -13.35 12.34 25.49
N VAL A 122 -12.51 12.51 24.50
CA VAL A 122 -12.93 12.56 23.10
C VAL A 122 -12.27 11.44 22.31
N VAL A 123 -13.09 10.59 21.72
CA VAL A 123 -12.64 9.59 20.76
C VAL A 123 -12.69 10.21 19.36
N MET A 124 -11.60 10.07 18.58
CA MET A 124 -11.51 10.71 17.29
C MET A 124 -10.63 9.93 16.32
N THR A 125 -10.73 10.25 15.03
CA THR A 125 -9.70 9.80 14.10
C THR A 125 -8.45 10.69 14.20
N THR A 126 -7.30 10.11 13.86
CA THR A 126 -6.00 10.81 14.00
C THR A 126 -5.94 12.09 13.15
N GLU A 127 -6.62 12.10 11.99
CA GLU A 127 -6.73 13.26 11.13
C GLU A 127 -7.45 14.44 11.79
N VAL A 128 -8.48 14.16 12.58
CA VAL A 128 -9.21 15.20 13.31
C VAL A 128 -8.28 15.87 14.32
N LEU A 129 -7.52 15.08 15.08
CA LEU A 129 -6.55 15.64 16.04
C LEU A 129 -5.47 16.48 15.34
N ARG A 130 -4.95 16.02 14.19
CA ARG A 130 -4.00 16.82 13.39
C ARG A 130 -4.59 18.18 13.01
N ASN A 131 -5.82 18.19 12.50
CA ASN A 131 -6.49 19.43 12.10
C ASN A 131 -6.67 20.38 13.28
N MET A 132 -7.13 19.86 14.43
CA MET A 132 -7.25 20.64 15.67
C MET A 132 -5.93 21.25 16.13
N LEU A 133 -4.81 20.53 15.98
CA LEU A 133 -3.47 21.04 16.31
C LEU A 133 -3.06 22.18 15.36
N TYR A 134 -3.31 22.05 14.07
CA TYR A 134 -3.00 23.09 13.09
C TYR A 134 -3.87 24.36 13.26
N GLU A 135 -5.12 24.17 13.64
CA GLU A 135 -6.07 25.27 13.87
C GLU A 135 -5.93 25.93 15.24
N GLY A 136 -5.16 25.32 16.15
CA GLY A 136 -5.07 25.78 17.54
C GLY A 136 -6.42 25.72 18.25
N SER A 137 -7.16 24.62 18.07
CA SER A 137 -8.52 24.45 18.60
C SER A 137 -8.60 24.68 20.11
N PRO A 138 -9.58 25.46 20.61
CA PRO A 138 -9.80 25.63 22.05
C PRO A 138 -10.05 24.33 22.80
N THR A 139 -10.57 23.31 22.12
CA THR A 139 -10.82 21.98 22.68
C THR A 139 -9.52 21.33 23.22
N LEU A 140 -8.34 21.74 22.75
CA LEU A 140 -7.03 21.30 23.24
C LEU A 140 -6.72 21.77 24.65
N GLU A 141 -7.43 22.78 25.16
CA GLU A 141 -7.20 23.29 26.51
C GLU A 141 -7.52 22.22 27.57
N GLY A 142 -6.57 22.02 28.50
CA GLY A 142 -6.68 21.00 29.54
C GLY A 142 -6.36 19.57 29.07
N LEU A 143 -5.88 19.38 27.86
CA LEU A 143 -5.45 18.08 27.36
C LEU A 143 -4.22 17.61 28.15
N ARG A 144 -4.29 16.41 28.72
CA ARG A 144 -3.22 15.76 29.50
C ARG A 144 -2.62 14.56 28.80
N HIS A 145 -3.49 13.73 28.23
CA HIS A 145 -3.09 12.48 27.61
C HIS A 145 -3.66 12.34 26.21
N VAL A 146 -2.85 11.82 25.29
CA VAL A 146 -3.28 11.36 23.96
C VAL A 146 -2.95 9.88 23.85
N VAL A 147 -3.96 9.09 23.52
CA VAL A 147 -3.79 7.70 23.15
C VAL A 147 -3.73 7.61 21.64
N MET A 148 -2.62 7.14 21.12
CA MET A 148 -2.41 6.87 19.70
C MET A 148 -2.58 5.37 19.48
N ASP A 149 -3.81 4.93 19.16
CA ASP A 149 -4.06 3.51 18.91
C ASP A 149 -3.61 3.11 17.49
N GLU A 150 -3.13 1.88 17.37
CA GLU A 150 -2.60 1.30 16.13
C GLU A 150 -1.51 2.20 15.49
N VAL A 151 -0.56 2.70 16.30
CA VAL A 151 0.47 3.66 15.84
C VAL A 151 1.33 3.12 14.68
N HIS A 152 1.39 1.81 14.48
CA HIS A 152 2.06 1.18 13.33
C HIS A 152 1.40 1.53 11.98
N TYR A 153 0.23 2.16 11.98
CA TYR A 153 -0.40 2.76 10.80
C TYR A 153 0.41 3.92 10.18
N LEU A 154 1.37 4.43 10.91
CA LEU A 154 2.37 5.41 10.43
C LEU A 154 3.08 4.98 9.11
N GLN A 155 3.15 3.69 8.83
CA GLN A 155 3.69 3.16 7.57
C GLN A 155 2.70 3.17 6.39
N ASP A 156 1.41 3.48 6.60
CA ASP A 156 0.42 3.56 5.53
C ASP A 156 0.82 4.64 4.52
N ARG A 157 0.82 4.29 3.23
CA ARG A 157 1.34 5.18 2.16
C ARG A 157 0.55 6.48 2.02
N VAL A 158 -0.74 6.44 2.29
CA VAL A 158 -1.67 7.55 2.06
C VAL A 158 -1.83 8.38 3.34
N ARG A 159 -2.07 7.70 4.45
CA ARG A 159 -2.51 8.32 5.70
C ARG A 159 -1.45 8.35 6.80
N GLY A 160 -0.39 7.56 6.68
CA GLY A 160 0.59 7.36 7.75
C GLY A 160 1.32 8.62 8.20
N ALA A 161 1.54 9.60 7.32
CA ALA A 161 2.16 10.88 7.66
C ALA A 161 1.45 11.60 8.81
N VAL A 162 0.13 11.46 8.92
CA VAL A 162 -0.70 12.12 9.94
C VAL A 162 -0.28 11.77 11.37
N TRP A 163 0.17 10.52 11.62
CA TRP A 163 0.65 10.10 12.95
C TRP A 163 1.90 10.87 13.37
N GLU A 164 2.84 11.05 12.45
CA GLU A 164 4.03 11.84 12.74
C GLU A 164 3.70 13.32 12.92
N GLU A 165 2.83 13.87 12.05
CA GLU A 165 2.34 15.24 12.17
C GLU A 165 1.74 15.51 13.57
N VAL A 166 0.90 14.60 14.06
CA VAL A 166 0.34 14.70 15.40
C VAL A 166 1.46 14.66 16.45
N LEU A 167 2.31 13.64 16.41
CA LEU A 167 3.34 13.43 17.42
C LEU A 167 4.36 14.59 17.51
N ILE A 168 4.72 15.20 16.39
CA ILE A 168 5.68 16.32 16.39
C ILE A 168 5.03 17.66 16.76
N ASN A 169 3.72 17.84 16.55
CA ASN A 169 3.02 19.10 16.82
C ASN A 169 2.27 19.14 18.17
N LEU A 170 2.10 18.00 18.86
CA LEU A 170 1.50 17.97 20.20
C LEU A 170 2.32 18.82 21.18
N PRO A 171 1.69 19.57 22.12
CA PRO A 171 2.38 20.22 23.22
C PRO A 171 3.23 19.23 24.04
N VAL A 172 4.42 19.64 24.48
CA VAL A 172 5.42 18.74 25.12
C VAL A 172 4.94 18.18 26.46
N ASP A 173 4.08 18.90 27.15
CA ASP A 173 3.47 18.51 28.44
C ASP A 173 2.40 17.41 28.30
N VAL A 174 1.81 17.26 27.10
CA VAL A 174 0.84 16.19 26.82
C VAL A 174 1.54 14.85 26.73
N LYS A 175 1.12 13.87 27.52
CA LYS A 175 1.71 12.53 27.54
C LYS A 175 1.05 11.63 26.52
N VAL A 176 1.86 10.81 25.86
CA VAL A 176 1.41 9.93 24.78
C VAL A 176 1.43 8.48 25.25
N ALA A 177 0.30 7.79 25.07
CA ALA A 177 0.21 6.34 25.14
C ALA A 177 0.10 5.80 23.71
N ALA A 178 1.22 5.35 23.15
CA ALA A 178 1.31 4.80 21.81
C ALA A 178 1.11 3.27 21.86
N LEU A 179 0.04 2.77 21.22
CA LEU A 179 -0.31 1.35 21.18
C LEU A 179 -0.01 0.80 19.77
N SER A 180 0.80 -0.23 19.70
CA SER A 180 1.26 -0.81 18.43
C SER A 180 1.07 -2.33 18.38
N ALA A 181 0.96 -2.88 17.18
CA ALA A 181 1.27 -4.29 16.95
C ALA A 181 2.77 -4.56 17.21
N THR A 182 3.17 -5.82 17.26
CA THR A 182 4.59 -6.20 17.40
C THR A 182 5.37 -5.79 16.15
N VAL A 183 6.32 -4.86 16.33
CA VAL A 183 7.24 -4.39 15.29
C VAL A 183 8.69 -4.71 15.70
N SER A 184 9.56 -4.99 14.72
CA SER A 184 10.93 -5.42 14.99
C SER A 184 11.86 -4.30 15.49
N ASN A 185 11.48 -3.05 15.26
CA ASN A 185 12.23 -1.87 15.65
C ASN A 185 11.47 -0.98 16.64
N ALA A 186 10.71 -1.61 17.55
CA ALA A 186 9.98 -0.88 18.60
C ALA A 186 10.90 -0.02 19.48
N GLU A 187 12.12 -0.49 19.74
CA GLU A 187 13.13 0.26 20.49
C GLU A 187 13.56 1.53 19.74
N GLU A 188 13.83 1.43 18.42
CA GLU A 188 14.16 2.60 17.59
C GLU A 188 13.04 3.63 17.58
N PHE A 189 11.79 3.15 17.46
CA PHE A 189 10.62 4.03 17.53
C PHE A 189 10.47 4.67 18.92
N GLY A 190 10.78 3.93 19.98
CA GLY A 190 10.82 4.43 21.35
C GLY A 190 11.90 5.51 21.56
N GLU A 191 13.11 5.29 21.05
CA GLU A 191 14.20 6.28 21.06
C GLU A 191 13.78 7.59 20.36
N TRP A 192 13.08 7.47 19.23
CA TRP A 192 12.53 8.63 18.54
C TRP A 192 11.43 9.34 19.35
N LEU A 193 10.51 8.59 19.96
CA LEU A 193 9.50 9.17 20.85
C LEU A 193 10.14 9.87 22.05
N GLU A 194 11.16 9.28 22.66
CA GLU A 194 11.90 9.88 23.76
C GLU A 194 12.58 11.19 23.33
N ALA A 195 13.24 11.19 22.18
CA ALA A 195 13.88 12.40 21.62
C ALA A 195 12.87 13.51 21.29
N THR A 196 11.64 13.15 20.88
CA THR A 196 10.62 14.11 20.42
C THR A 196 9.66 14.52 21.53
N ARG A 197 9.30 13.62 22.44
CA ARG A 197 8.24 13.76 23.44
C ARG A 197 8.73 13.70 24.89
N GLY A 198 10.03 13.45 25.10
CA GLY A 198 10.62 13.23 26.42
C GLY A 198 10.46 11.79 26.91
N ALA A 199 10.81 11.55 28.16
CA ALA A 199 10.91 10.21 28.74
C ALA A 199 9.71 9.32 28.39
N THR A 200 9.97 8.23 27.69
CA THR A 200 8.98 7.28 27.19
C THR A 200 9.42 5.86 27.53
N GLU A 201 8.56 5.09 28.18
CA GLU A 201 8.81 3.68 28.47
C GLU A 201 8.44 2.84 27.26
N VAL A 202 9.37 2.00 26.79
CA VAL A 202 9.13 1.03 25.73
C VAL A 202 8.80 -0.32 26.35
N VAL A 203 7.58 -0.79 26.10
CA VAL A 203 7.09 -2.06 26.61
C VAL A 203 6.82 -2.98 25.46
N ILE A 204 7.61 -4.04 25.34
CA ILE A 204 7.49 -5.03 24.27
C ILE A 204 6.96 -6.34 24.88
N GLU A 205 5.89 -6.86 24.28
CA GLU A 205 5.32 -8.18 24.59
C GLU A 205 5.25 -8.99 23.28
N GLU A 206 5.93 -10.09 23.23
CA GLU A 206 5.93 -10.95 22.04
C GLU A 206 5.02 -12.18 22.20
N ARG A 207 4.64 -12.49 23.44
CA ARG A 207 3.83 -13.65 23.75
C ARG A 207 2.38 -13.40 23.37
N ARG A 208 1.85 -14.27 22.53
CA ARG A 208 0.42 -14.27 22.23
C ARG A 208 -0.39 -14.80 23.42
N PRO A 209 -1.50 -14.15 23.80
CA PRO A 209 -2.36 -14.62 24.88
C PRO A 209 -2.98 -16.00 24.56
N VAL A 210 -3.28 -16.28 23.30
CA VAL A 210 -3.74 -17.57 22.79
C VAL A 210 -2.71 -18.08 21.78
N PRO A 211 -2.07 -19.24 22.02
CA PRO A 211 -1.14 -19.83 21.06
C PRO A 211 -1.79 -20.08 19.71
N LEU A 212 -1.03 -19.92 18.61
CA LEU A 212 -1.49 -20.07 17.24
C LEU A 212 -0.86 -21.28 16.57
N ASP A 213 -1.71 -22.18 16.07
CA ASP A 213 -1.29 -23.29 15.21
C ASP A 213 -1.44 -22.90 13.74
N ASN A 214 -0.38 -23.09 12.98
CA ASN A 214 -0.35 -22.80 11.55
C ASN A 214 -0.50 -24.09 10.75
N TYR A 215 -1.59 -24.20 9.97
CA TYR A 215 -1.92 -25.35 9.14
C TYR A 215 -1.87 -24.99 7.65
N TYR A 216 -1.44 -25.95 6.86
CA TYR A 216 -1.50 -25.93 5.40
C TYR A 216 -2.55 -26.93 4.93
N LEU A 217 -3.55 -26.44 4.21
CA LEU A 217 -4.67 -27.25 3.73
C LEU A 217 -4.40 -27.73 2.30
N ILE A 218 -4.33 -29.03 2.10
CA ILE A 218 -4.17 -29.68 0.80
C ILE A 218 -5.30 -30.71 0.62
N GLY A 219 -6.18 -30.47 -0.35
CA GLY A 219 -7.40 -31.26 -0.46
C GLY A 219 -8.23 -31.12 0.83
N ARG A 220 -8.48 -32.22 1.53
CA ARG A 220 -9.18 -32.21 2.84
C ARG A 220 -8.23 -32.47 4.04
N GLU A 221 -6.92 -32.38 3.84
CA GLU A 221 -5.95 -32.66 4.92
C GLU A 221 -5.35 -31.35 5.47
N LEU A 222 -5.58 -31.12 6.76
CA LEU A 222 -4.91 -30.09 7.53
C LEU A 222 -3.57 -30.61 8.04
N GLN A 223 -2.47 -30.09 7.50
CA GLN A 223 -1.11 -30.47 7.91
C GLN A 223 -0.44 -29.30 8.64
N PRO A 224 0.22 -29.54 9.80
CA PRO A 224 0.96 -28.48 10.48
C PRO A 224 2.09 -27.97 9.58
N MET A 225 2.23 -26.66 9.47
CA MET A 225 3.31 -26.04 8.67
C MET A 225 4.66 -26.16 9.33
N LEU A 226 4.69 -26.11 10.66
CA LEU A 226 5.88 -26.25 11.48
C LEU A 226 5.70 -27.47 12.38
N VAL A 227 6.78 -28.24 12.55
CA VAL A 227 6.83 -29.41 13.42
C VAL A 227 8.00 -29.29 14.38
N ALA A 228 7.85 -29.83 15.58
CA ALA A 228 8.96 -29.88 16.56
C ALA A 228 10.02 -30.89 16.11
N ASN A 229 11.29 -30.46 16.06
CA ASN A 229 12.45 -31.27 15.86
C ASN A 229 13.53 -30.80 16.84
N ASP A 230 13.96 -31.67 17.74
CA ASP A 230 14.94 -31.38 18.80
C ASP A 230 14.64 -30.12 19.64
N GLY A 231 13.36 -29.87 19.87
CA GLY A 231 12.89 -28.69 20.63
C GLY A 231 12.73 -27.40 19.84
N GLU A 232 13.15 -27.37 18.58
CA GLU A 232 12.95 -26.25 17.66
C GLU A 232 11.79 -26.50 16.69
N LEU A 233 11.08 -25.45 16.33
CA LEU A 233 10.04 -25.50 15.30
C LEU A 233 10.70 -25.38 13.92
N VAL A 234 10.64 -26.44 13.15
CA VAL A 234 11.16 -26.49 11.78
C VAL A 234 10.04 -26.63 10.75
N PRO A 235 10.25 -26.19 9.51
CA PRO A 235 9.30 -26.42 8.43
C PRO A 235 9.00 -27.90 8.25
N ASN A 236 7.73 -28.26 8.06
CA ASN A 236 7.31 -29.65 7.90
C ASN A 236 8.01 -30.31 6.69
N PRO A 237 8.84 -31.35 6.91
CA PRO A 237 9.66 -31.95 5.84
C PRO A 237 8.80 -32.60 4.74
N SER A 238 7.57 -33.03 5.05
CA SER A 238 6.67 -33.65 4.06
C SER A 238 6.16 -32.60 3.07
N LEU A 239 5.82 -31.41 3.56
CA LEU A 239 5.37 -30.27 2.77
C LEU A 239 6.52 -29.68 1.94
N LEU A 240 7.73 -29.59 2.49
CA LEU A 240 8.93 -29.15 1.75
C LEU A 240 9.20 -30.05 0.54
N ARG A 241 9.27 -31.37 0.75
CA ARG A 241 9.50 -32.34 -0.34
C ARG A 241 8.40 -32.33 -1.40
N ARG A 242 7.17 -32.04 -1.01
CA ARG A 242 6.04 -31.90 -1.93
C ARG A 242 6.16 -30.62 -2.74
N GLY A 243 6.39 -29.48 -2.10
CA GLY A 243 6.56 -28.18 -2.76
C GLY A 243 7.70 -28.18 -3.79
N GLU A 244 8.86 -28.79 -3.46
CA GLU A 244 9.96 -28.93 -4.42
C GLU A 244 9.58 -29.76 -5.66
N ARG A 245 8.84 -30.86 -5.49
CA ARG A 245 8.37 -31.69 -6.62
C ARG A 245 7.43 -30.91 -7.55
N GLU A 246 6.50 -30.18 -6.98
CA GLU A 246 5.56 -29.35 -7.72
C GLU A 246 6.26 -28.21 -8.48
N TRP A 247 7.23 -27.56 -7.83
CA TRP A 247 8.00 -26.49 -8.45
C TRP A 247 8.87 -26.97 -9.61
N ARG A 248 9.50 -28.14 -9.47
CA ARG A 248 10.26 -28.80 -10.56
C ARG A 248 9.35 -29.20 -11.72
N ALA A 249 8.20 -29.81 -11.45
CA ALA A 249 7.21 -30.17 -12.45
C ALA A 249 6.68 -28.95 -13.22
N GLY A 250 6.49 -27.82 -12.55
CA GLY A 250 6.06 -26.55 -13.16
C GLY A 250 7.11 -25.92 -14.09
N ARG A 251 8.40 -26.14 -13.86
CA ARG A 251 9.51 -25.69 -14.74
C ARG A 251 9.62 -26.54 -16.01
N ASP A 252 9.45 -27.85 -15.90
CA ASP A 252 9.57 -28.79 -17.02
C ASP A 252 8.43 -28.67 -18.02
N THR A 253 7.23 -28.24 -17.58
CA THR A 253 6.06 -28.04 -18.46
C THR A 253 6.15 -26.79 -19.33
N LYS A 254 7.04 -25.82 -19.03
CA LYS A 254 7.33 -24.70 -19.96
C LYS A 254 8.11 -25.14 -21.21
N GLY A 255 8.63 -26.36 -21.24
CA GLY A 255 9.46 -26.91 -22.33
C GLY A 255 8.83 -28.00 -23.20
N ARG A 256 7.72 -28.62 -22.82
CA ARG A 256 7.13 -29.76 -23.59
C ARG A 256 5.62 -29.57 -23.85
N HIS A 257 5.27 -29.39 -25.09
CA HIS A 257 3.89 -29.52 -25.58
C HIS A 257 3.46 -31.01 -25.59
N GLY A 258 2.77 -31.44 -24.56
CA GLY A 258 2.19 -32.77 -24.50
C GLY A 258 0.91 -32.80 -23.67
N ARG A 259 -0.15 -33.33 -24.25
CA ARG A 259 -1.55 -33.52 -23.86
C ARG A 259 -1.77 -34.03 -22.41
N ALA A 260 -1.62 -33.24 -21.43
CA ALA A 260 -2.31 -33.29 -20.13
C ALA A 260 -2.05 -31.93 -19.50
N GLY A 261 -3.02 -31.04 -19.59
CA GLY A 261 -2.81 -29.66 -19.14
C GLY A 261 -2.58 -29.62 -17.63
N PRO A 262 -1.75 -28.68 -17.15
CA PRO A 262 -1.53 -28.43 -15.72
C PRO A 262 -2.80 -28.13 -14.91
N GLN A 263 -3.92 -27.91 -15.57
CA GLN A 263 -5.22 -27.62 -14.97
C GLN A 263 -5.93 -28.85 -14.34
N ALA A 264 -5.68 -30.07 -14.81
CA ALA A 264 -6.32 -31.27 -14.27
C ALA A 264 -5.71 -31.67 -12.92
N ILE A 265 -4.39 -31.56 -12.76
CA ILE A 265 -3.70 -31.88 -11.49
C ILE A 265 -3.98 -30.86 -10.38
N ARG A 266 -4.49 -29.68 -10.73
CA ARG A 266 -4.68 -28.53 -9.83
C ARG A 266 -6.04 -28.50 -9.13
N ARG A 267 -7.09 -29.04 -9.74
CA ARG A 267 -8.46 -28.98 -9.20
C ARG A 267 -8.65 -29.83 -7.96
N ASP A 268 -7.95 -30.94 -7.84
CA ASP A 268 -8.16 -31.91 -6.76
C ASP A 268 -7.41 -31.54 -5.46
N TRP A 269 -6.53 -30.51 -5.49
CA TRP A 269 -5.67 -30.16 -4.34
C TRP A 269 -6.05 -28.85 -3.63
N VAL A 270 -6.78 -27.97 -4.31
CA VAL A 270 -7.37 -26.77 -3.72
C VAL A 270 -8.84 -27.04 -3.50
N PRO A 271 -9.29 -27.25 -2.26
CA PRO A 271 -10.71 -27.51 -1.99
C PRO A 271 -11.55 -26.30 -2.35
N SER A 272 -12.82 -26.56 -2.69
CA SER A 272 -13.80 -25.49 -2.85
C SER A 272 -14.06 -24.79 -1.52
N ARG A 273 -14.58 -23.57 -1.59
CA ARG A 273 -14.88 -22.79 -0.37
C ARG A 273 -15.87 -23.49 0.55
N VAL A 274 -16.86 -24.17 -0.04
CA VAL A 274 -17.84 -24.99 0.69
C VAL A 274 -17.14 -26.12 1.44
N GLU A 275 -16.28 -26.89 0.74
CA GLU A 275 -15.52 -28.00 1.36
C GLU A 275 -14.61 -27.51 2.50
N VAL A 276 -14.08 -26.29 2.42
CA VAL A 276 -13.30 -25.69 3.52
C VAL A 276 -14.20 -25.39 4.70
N VAL A 277 -15.40 -24.82 4.48
CA VAL A 277 -16.36 -24.54 5.55
C VAL A 277 -16.79 -25.83 6.26
N ASP A 278 -17.15 -26.86 5.49
CA ASP A 278 -17.54 -28.18 6.01
C ASP A 278 -16.38 -28.78 6.84
N LEU A 279 -15.15 -28.72 6.34
CA LEU A 279 -13.98 -29.21 7.04
C LEU A 279 -13.74 -28.47 8.37
N LEU A 280 -13.87 -27.14 8.38
CA LEU A 280 -13.70 -26.34 9.59
C LEU A 280 -14.80 -26.67 10.62
N GLU A 281 -16.02 -26.93 10.19
CA GLU A 281 -17.11 -27.38 11.06
C GLU A 281 -16.83 -28.78 11.63
N GLU A 282 -16.50 -29.77 10.78
CA GLU A 282 -16.14 -31.14 11.16
C GLU A 282 -15.00 -31.20 12.19
N GLN A 283 -14.00 -30.31 12.02
CA GLN A 283 -12.85 -30.25 12.93
C GLN A 283 -13.10 -29.39 14.17
N GLY A 284 -14.31 -28.83 14.32
CA GLY A 284 -14.66 -27.96 15.46
C GLY A 284 -13.86 -26.66 15.47
N LEU A 285 -13.45 -26.14 14.30
CA LEU A 285 -12.63 -24.94 14.13
C LEU A 285 -13.44 -23.66 13.89
N LEU A 286 -14.77 -23.71 14.02
CA LEU A 286 -15.63 -22.52 13.95
C LEU A 286 -15.71 -21.80 15.33
N PRO A 287 -15.95 -20.47 15.37
CA PRO A 287 -16.17 -19.58 14.25
C PRO A 287 -14.88 -19.22 13.51
N ALA A 288 -15.02 -18.94 12.20
CA ALA A 288 -13.89 -18.67 11.31
C ALA A 288 -14.04 -17.37 10.51
N ILE A 289 -12.93 -16.66 10.33
CA ILE A 289 -12.78 -15.60 9.32
C ILE A 289 -12.03 -16.19 8.14
N TYR A 290 -12.63 -16.14 6.95
CA TYR A 290 -12.06 -16.66 5.73
C TYR A 290 -11.64 -15.48 4.82
N PHE A 291 -10.35 -15.19 4.73
CA PHE A 291 -9.84 -14.09 3.95
C PHE A 291 -9.74 -14.42 2.45
N ILE A 292 -10.45 -13.59 1.66
CA ILE A 292 -10.43 -13.59 0.20
C ILE A 292 -10.12 -12.16 -0.25
N PHE A 293 -8.95 -11.92 -0.89
CA PHE A 293 -8.53 -10.56 -1.27
C PHE A 293 -9.27 -10.05 -2.52
N SER A 294 -10.57 -10.27 -2.56
CA SER A 294 -11.48 -9.85 -3.63
C SER A 294 -12.90 -9.74 -3.07
N ARG A 295 -13.53 -8.59 -3.23
CA ARG A 295 -14.93 -8.36 -2.83
C ARG A 295 -15.88 -9.31 -3.55
N ALA A 296 -15.82 -9.32 -4.89
CA ALA A 296 -16.58 -10.25 -5.69
C ALA A 296 -16.30 -11.71 -5.31
N GLY A 297 -15.07 -12.03 -4.86
CA GLY A 297 -14.72 -13.33 -4.32
C GLY A 297 -15.46 -13.65 -3.03
N CYS A 298 -15.64 -12.67 -2.12
CA CYS A 298 -16.41 -12.85 -0.89
C CYS A 298 -17.89 -13.11 -1.18
N ASP A 299 -18.50 -12.31 -2.05
CA ASP A 299 -19.91 -12.45 -2.44
C ASP A 299 -20.16 -13.75 -3.20
N GLN A 300 -19.22 -14.14 -4.06
CA GLN A 300 -19.27 -15.43 -4.75
C GLN A 300 -19.17 -16.61 -3.76
N ALA A 301 -18.34 -16.51 -2.71
CA ALA A 301 -18.24 -17.53 -1.67
C ALA A 301 -19.58 -17.69 -0.93
N LEU A 302 -20.22 -16.57 -0.58
CA LEU A 302 -21.53 -16.55 0.03
C LEU A 302 -22.59 -17.23 -0.84
N THR A 303 -22.62 -16.88 -2.15
CA THR A 303 -23.52 -17.48 -3.14
C THR A 303 -23.28 -19.00 -3.28
N GLN A 304 -22.02 -19.45 -3.27
CA GLN A 304 -21.65 -20.87 -3.30
C GLN A 304 -22.17 -21.62 -2.06
N CYS A 305 -22.01 -21.04 -0.86
CA CYS A 305 -22.51 -21.63 0.38
C CYS A 305 -24.05 -21.72 0.38
N ARG A 306 -24.74 -20.68 -0.10
CA ARG A 306 -26.22 -20.71 -0.22
C ARG A 306 -26.65 -21.81 -1.19
N ALA A 307 -26.06 -21.87 -2.37
CA ALA A 307 -26.39 -22.86 -3.41
C ALA A 307 -26.11 -24.31 -2.95
N ALA A 308 -25.06 -24.52 -2.16
CA ALA A 308 -24.75 -25.83 -1.56
C ALA A 308 -25.62 -26.19 -0.36
N GLY A 309 -26.48 -25.28 0.12
CA GLY A 309 -27.34 -25.52 1.26
C GLY A 309 -26.65 -25.49 2.62
N VAL A 310 -25.46 -24.88 2.71
CA VAL A 310 -24.73 -24.73 3.99
C VAL A 310 -25.62 -24.07 5.04
N ARG A 311 -25.68 -24.68 6.21
CA ARG A 311 -26.47 -24.18 7.34
C ARG A 311 -25.74 -24.49 8.64
N LEU A 312 -25.25 -23.45 9.30
CA LEU A 312 -24.46 -23.53 10.54
C LEU A 312 -25.28 -23.12 11.78
N THR A 313 -26.58 -22.82 11.60
CA THR A 313 -27.48 -22.30 12.62
C THR A 313 -28.71 -23.21 12.79
N SER A 314 -29.24 -23.21 14.02
CA SER A 314 -30.53 -23.82 14.33
C SER A 314 -31.72 -22.93 13.89
N ALA A 315 -32.93 -23.45 13.85
CA ALA A 315 -34.13 -22.67 13.52
C ALA A 315 -34.40 -21.52 14.52
N ALA A 316 -34.07 -21.71 15.80
CA ALA A 316 -34.21 -20.68 16.82
C ALA A 316 -33.20 -19.52 16.60
N GLU A 317 -31.94 -19.86 16.31
CA GLU A 317 -30.92 -18.87 16.00
C GLU A 317 -31.26 -18.09 14.69
N GLN A 318 -31.84 -18.75 13.70
CA GLN A 318 -32.31 -18.08 12.48
C GLN A 318 -33.39 -17.04 12.76
N ALA A 319 -34.36 -17.38 13.59
CA ALA A 319 -35.42 -16.44 13.99
C ALA A 319 -34.82 -15.23 14.74
N GLN A 320 -33.91 -15.48 15.65
CA GLN A 320 -33.21 -14.44 16.42
C GLN A 320 -32.40 -13.51 15.50
N ILE A 321 -31.68 -14.08 14.53
CA ILE A 321 -30.88 -13.31 13.53
C ILE A 321 -31.82 -12.45 12.70
N ARG A 322 -32.96 -13.03 12.22
CA ARG A 322 -33.89 -12.29 11.38
C ARG A 322 -34.49 -11.09 12.14
N GLU A 323 -34.96 -11.29 13.35
CA GLU A 323 -35.50 -10.24 14.22
C GLU A 323 -34.47 -9.12 14.44
N PHE A 324 -33.23 -9.51 14.73
CA PHE A 324 -32.14 -8.56 14.94
C PHE A 324 -31.85 -7.71 13.69
N VAL A 325 -31.77 -8.33 12.52
CA VAL A 325 -31.45 -7.63 11.27
C VAL A 325 -32.63 -6.76 10.83
N ASP A 326 -33.89 -7.25 10.95
CA ASP A 326 -35.09 -6.46 10.63
C ASP A 326 -35.14 -5.19 11.50
N LEU A 327 -34.82 -5.31 12.80
CA LEU A 327 -34.76 -4.16 13.70
C LEU A 327 -33.67 -3.14 13.28
N LYS A 328 -32.51 -3.61 12.87
CA LYS A 328 -31.39 -2.74 12.42
C LYS A 328 -31.76 -1.92 11.18
N VAL A 329 -32.52 -2.50 10.26
CA VAL A 329 -32.88 -1.82 8.99
C VAL A 329 -34.24 -1.14 9.01
N ALA A 330 -34.96 -1.19 10.12
CA ALA A 330 -36.35 -0.71 10.25
C ALA A 330 -36.55 0.78 9.86
N ALA A 331 -35.49 1.57 9.90
CA ALA A 331 -35.53 2.98 9.53
C ALA A 331 -35.18 3.26 8.04
N LEU A 332 -34.78 2.24 7.26
CA LEU A 332 -34.49 2.38 5.84
C LEU A 332 -35.78 2.24 5.01
N ASP A 333 -35.81 2.94 3.86
CA ASP A 333 -36.90 2.80 2.89
C ASP A 333 -36.93 1.37 2.32
N PRO A 334 -38.08 0.70 2.26
CA PRO A 334 -38.19 -0.63 1.64
C PRO A 334 -37.66 -0.68 0.20
N ALA A 335 -37.82 0.37 -0.60
CA ALA A 335 -37.28 0.43 -1.94
C ALA A 335 -35.74 0.48 -1.97
N ASP A 336 -35.13 1.12 -0.99
CA ASP A 336 -33.67 1.09 -0.83
C ASP A 336 -33.19 -0.30 -0.38
N LEU A 337 -33.96 -1.01 0.48
CA LEU A 337 -33.60 -2.37 0.94
C LEU A 337 -33.54 -3.38 -0.20
N ASP A 338 -34.47 -3.31 -1.16
CA ASP A 338 -34.44 -4.16 -2.36
C ASP A 338 -33.19 -3.89 -3.20
N ALA A 339 -32.89 -2.61 -3.47
CA ALA A 339 -31.70 -2.21 -4.21
C ALA A 339 -30.37 -2.63 -3.51
N LEU A 340 -30.41 -2.82 -2.18
CA LEU A 340 -29.29 -3.23 -1.36
C LEU A 340 -29.11 -4.74 -1.22
N GLY A 341 -30.02 -5.55 -1.77
CA GLY A 341 -30.00 -7.00 -1.65
C GLY A 341 -30.21 -7.48 -0.21
N TYR A 342 -31.10 -6.80 0.53
CA TYR A 342 -31.35 -7.09 1.95
C TYR A 342 -31.77 -8.53 2.19
N GLU A 343 -32.69 -9.08 1.39
CA GLU A 343 -33.21 -10.44 1.58
C GLU A 343 -32.12 -11.52 1.42
N GLU A 344 -31.21 -11.34 0.45
CA GLU A 344 -30.07 -12.24 0.29
C GLU A 344 -29.10 -12.16 1.47
N LEU A 345 -28.89 -10.96 2.01
CA LEU A 345 -28.07 -10.78 3.20
C LEU A 345 -28.73 -11.46 4.41
N ALA A 346 -30.00 -11.19 4.67
CA ALA A 346 -30.75 -11.75 5.80
C ALA A 346 -30.82 -13.29 5.73
N GLU A 347 -31.03 -13.85 4.54
CA GLU A 347 -30.99 -15.30 4.33
C GLU A 347 -29.61 -15.88 4.67
N SER A 348 -28.53 -15.22 4.20
CA SER A 348 -27.18 -15.71 4.42
C SER A 348 -26.79 -15.63 5.90
N LEU A 349 -27.12 -14.54 6.57
CA LEU A 349 -26.94 -14.38 8.01
C LEU A 349 -27.71 -15.43 8.79
N GLY A 350 -28.99 -15.69 8.41
CA GLY A 350 -29.80 -16.73 9.00
C GLY A 350 -29.20 -18.13 8.85
N ARG A 351 -28.37 -18.37 7.87
CA ARG A 351 -27.61 -19.62 7.69
C ARG A 351 -26.31 -19.67 8.48
N GLY A 352 -25.91 -18.58 9.15
CA GLY A 352 -24.68 -18.46 9.93
C GLY A 352 -23.43 -18.13 9.09
N VAL A 353 -23.61 -17.65 7.85
CA VAL A 353 -22.55 -17.24 6.94
C VAL A 353 -22.73 -15.79 6.48
N ALA A 354 -21.64 -15.05 6.34
CA ALA A 354 -21.68 -13.65 5.90
C ALA A 354 -20.49 -13.29 5.01
N SER A 355 -20.62 -12.23 4.21
CA SER A 355 -19.50 -11.49 3.64
C SER A 355 -19.20 -10.25 4.48
N HIS A 356 -17.93 -9.78 4.47
CA HIS A 356 -17.53 -8.54 5.11
C HIS A 356 -16.42 -7.86 4.29
N HIS A 357 -16.77 -6.80 3.60
CA HIS A 357 -15.84 -6.04 2.76
C HIS A 357 -16.29 -4.59 2.58
N ALA A 358 -15.38 -3.75 2.07
CA ALA A 358 -15.61 -2.32 1.92
C ALA A 358 -16.72 -1.93 0.92
N GLY A 359 -17.22 -2.88 0.13
CA GLY A 359 -18.38 -2.69 -0.78
C GLY A 359 -19.74 -2.83 -0.11
N MET A 360 -19.80 -3.25 1.16
CA MET A 360 -21.04 -3.36 1.91
C MET A 360 -21.37 -2.05 2.62
N LEU A 361 -22.67 -1.81 2.87
CA LEU A 361 -23.10 -0.71 3.71
C LEU A 361 -22.50 -0.82 5.13
N PRO A 362 -22.12 0.31 5.76
CA PRO A 362 -21.67 0.30 7.15
C PRO A 362 -22.62 -0.43 8.08
N LEU A 363 -23.92 -0.17 7.99
CA LEU A 363 -24.96 -0.82 8.79
C LEU A 363 -24.95 -2.36 8.67
N PHE A 364 -24.76 -2.88 7.45
CA PHE A 364 -24.69 -4.33 7.22
C PHE A 364 -23.41 -4.94 7.77
N LYS A 365 -22.29 -4.19 7.71
CA LYS A 365 -21.04 -4.64 8.32
C LYS A 365 -21.16 -4.72 9.84
N GLU A 366 -21.75 -3.70 10.47
CA GLU A 366 -22.01 -3.69 11.92
C GLU A 366 -22.91 -4.86 12.34
N ALA A 367 -23.95 -5.14 11.56
CA ALA A 367 -24.81 -6.30 11.83
C ALA A 367 -24.03 -7.63 11.76
N VAL A 368 -23.16 -7.79 10.76
CA VAL A 368 -22.28 -8.98 10.65
C VAL A 368 -21.36 -9.07 11.86
N GLU A 369 -20.73 -7.96 12.27
CA GLU A 369 -19.78 -7.89 13.38
C GLU A 369 -20.45 -8.25 14.70
N GLU A 370 -21.64 -7.69 14.99
CA GLU A 370 -22.40 -7.98 16.21
C GLU A 370 -22.87 -9.43 16.26
N LEU A 371 -23.44 -9.98 15.16
CA LEU A 371 -23.88 -11.36 15.09
C LEU A 371 -22.72 -12.36 15.19
N PHE A 372 -21.55 -12.00 14.63
CA PHE A 372 -20.34 -12.82 14.76
C PHE A 372 -19.82 -12.81 16.22
N ALA A 373 -19.80 -11.65 16.85
CA ALA A 373 -19.41 -11.53 18.26
C ALA A 373 -20.33 -12.33 19.19
N GLN A 374 -21.63 -12.42 18.87
CA GLN A 374 -22.62 -13.25 19.59
C GLN A 374 -22.48 -14.75 19.23
N GLY A 375 -21.65 -15.12 18.25
CA GLY A 375 -21.50 -16.51 17.81
C GLY A 375 -22.63 -17.05 16.93
N LEU A 376 -23.55 -16.18 16.50
CA LEU A 376 -24.67 -16.52 15.61
C LEU A 376 -24.24 -16.64 14.16
N VAL A 377 -23.39 -15.76 13.69
CA VAL A 377 -22.63 -15.92 12.43
C VAL A 377 -21.35 -16.69 12.73
N ARG A 378 -21.10 -17.78 12.04
CA ARG A 378 -20.00 -18.72 12.31
C ARG A 378 -18.89 -18.70 11.27
N VAL A 379 -19.19 -18.22 10.05
CA VAL A 379 -18.18 -18.02 9.01
C VAL A 379 -18.38 -16.65 8.36
N VAL A 380 -17.28 -15.88 8.29
CA VAL A 380 -17.26 -14.59 7.59
C VAL A 380 -16.22 -14.62 6.50
N PHE A 381 -16.65 -14.46 5.23
CA PHE A 381 -15.78 -14.25 4.08
C PHE A 381 -15.38 -12.78 4.02
N ALA A 382 -14.09 -12.49 4.18
CA ALA A 382 -13.65 -11.12 4.38
C ALA A 382 -12.50 -10.72 3.46
N THR A 383 -12.44 -9.42 3.17
CA THR A 383 -11.24 -8.80 2.60
C THR A 383 -10.28 -8.32 3.72
N GLU A 384 -9.07 -7.91 3.35
CA GLU A 384 -8.04 -7.43 4.27
C GLU A 384 -8.54 -6.33 5.24
N THR A 385 -9.54 -5.53 4.82
CA THR A 385 -10.09 -4.45 5.64
C THR A 385 -10.63 -4.89 7.00
N LEU A 386 -11.06 -6.14 7.14
CA LEU A 386 -11.50 -6.70 8.42
C LEU A 386 -10.32 -6.93 9.39
N SER A 387 -9.09 -7.07 8.90
CA SER A 387 -7.91 -7.24 9.75
C SER A 387 -7.54 -5.98 10.51
N LEU A 388 -8.01 -4.83 10.07
CA LEU A 388 -7.65 -3.51 10.56
C LEU A 388 -8.67 -3.02 11.61
N GLY A 389 -8.27 -3.00 12.87
CA GLY A 389 -8.94 -2.24 13.93
C GLY A 389 -10.26 -2.80 14.49
N ILE A 390 -11.01 -3.64 13.79
CA ILE A 390 -12.29 -4.17 14.27
C ILE A 390 -12.05 -5.31 15.26
N ASN A 391 -12.66 -5.24 16.44
CA ASN A 391 -12.56 -6.30 17.46
C ASN A 391 -13.47 -7.48 17.12
N MET A 392 -13.04 -8.31 16.20
CA MET A 392 -13.79 -9.48 15.73
C MET A 392 -12.89 -10.73 15.78
N PRO A 393 -12.63 -11.27 16.98
CA PRO A 393 -11.78 -12.43 17.15
C PRO A 393 -12.52 -13.71 16.76
N ALA A 394 -11.85 -14.58 16.01
CA ALA A 394 -12.33 -15.89 15.60
C ALA A 394 -11.53 -17.00 16.26
N ARG A 395 -12.01 -18.21 16.30
CA ARG A 395 -11.20 -19.39 16.62
C ARG A 395 -10.18 -19.65 15.51
N THR A 396 -10.62 -19.51 14.26
CA THR A 396 -9.81 -19.82 13.07
C THR A 396 -9.78 -18.66 12.10
N VAL A 397 -8.61 -18.47 11.49
CA VAL A 397 -8.42 -17.64 10.29
C VAL A 397 -8.02 -18.54 9.14
N ALA A 398 -8.81 -18.56 8.06
CA ALA A 398 -8.47 -19.22 6.80
C ALA A 398 -8.00 -18.18 5.77
N ILE A 399 -6.95 -18.46 5.01
CA ILE A 399 -6.39 -17.56 4.00
C ILE A 399 -6.36 -18.30 2.66
N GLU A 400 -7.17 -17.81 1.69
CA GLU A 400 -7.29 -18.45 0.38
C GLU A 400 -6.03 -18.31 -0.45
N ARG A 401 -5.42 -17.12 -0.45
CA ARG A 401 -4.17 -16.83 -1.19
C ARG A 401 -3.22 -16.00 -0.33
N LEU A 402 -1.93 -16.26 -0.49
CA LEU A 402 -0.89 -15.45 0.16
C LEU A 402 -0.40 -14.27 -0.70
N SER A 403 -1.09 -13.97 -1.79
CA SER A 403 -0.78 -12.81 -2.65
C SER A 403 -2.03 -11.99 -2.90
N LYS A 404 -1.86 -10.68 -2.97
CA LYS A 404 -2.92 -9.71 -3.26
C LYS A 404 -2.56 -8.84 -4.46
N TRP A 405 -3.57 -8.32 -5.14
CA TRP A 405 -3.40 -7.37 -6.23
C TRP A 405 -3.06 -5.98 -5.69
N GLN A 406 -1.97 -5.37 -6.21
CA GLN A 406 -1.54 -4.02 -5.83
C GLN A 406 -1.53 -3.07 -7.03
N GLY A 407 -2.65 -3.00 -7.75
CA GLY A 407 -2.80 -2.10 -8.89
C GLY A 407 -2.19 -2.62 -10.21
N GLU A 408 -0.94 -3.05 -10.21
CA GLU A 408 -0.24 -3.51 -11.42
C GLU A 408 0.09 -5.01 -11.41
N ARG A 409 0.31 -5.59 -10.23
CA ARG A 409 0.75 -6.99 -10.08
C ARG A 409 0.26 -7.62 -8.79
N HIS A 410 0.25 -8.97 -8.77
CA HIS A 410 0.08 -9.71 -7.54
C HIS A 410 1.39 -9.70 -6.72
N GLU A 411 1.32 -9.20 -5.49
CA GLU A 411 2.42 -9.22 -4.54
C GLU A 411 2.12 -10.18 -3.39
N LEU A 412 3.18 -10.83 -2.88
CA LEU A 412 3.08 -11.69 -1.71
C LEU A 412 2.80 -10.82 -0.48
N LEU A 413 2.00 -11.34 0.45
CA LEU A 413 1.79 -10.69 1.75
C LEU A 413 3.13 -10.46 2.44
N THR A 414 3.24 -9.34 3.10
CA THR A 414 4.34 -9.07 4.03
C THR A 414 4.14 -9.85 5.34
N PRO A 415 5.20 -10.09 6.13
CA PRO A 415 5.06 -10.68 7.47
C PRO A 415 4.10 -9.91 8.38
N GLY A 416 4.09 -8.58 8.29
CA GLY A 416 3.17 -7.73 9.04
C GLY A 416 1.72 -7.99 8.69
N GLU A 417 1.38 -8.03 7.40
CA GLU A 417 0.04 -8.33 6.92
C GLU A 417 -0.42 -9.73 7.34
N TYR A 418 0.46 -10.73 7.19
CA TYR A 418 0.15 -12.09 7.66
C TYR A 418 -0.13 -12.13 9.16
N THR A 419 0.68 -11.44 9.96
CA THR A 419 0.53 -11.37 11.41
C THR A 419 -0.77 -10.64 11.81
N GLN A 420 -1.15 -9.56 11.10
CA GLN A 420 -2.41 -8.86 11.34
C GLN A 420 -3.63 -9.74 11.03
N LEU A 421 -3.63 -10.43 9.88
CA LEU A 421 -4.69 -11.35 9.50
C LEU A 421 -4.84 -12.47 10.54
N THR A 422 -3.75 -13.17 10.83
CA THR A 422 -3.73 -14.30 11.77
C THR A 422 -3.84 -13.88 13.23
N GLY A 423 -3.60 -12.59 13.50
CA GLY A 423 -3.82 -11.98 14.80
C GLY A 423 -5.25 -12.07 15.30
N ARG A 424 -6.22 -12.29 14.40
CA ARG A 424 -7.63 -12.51 14.71
C ARG A 424 -7.94 -13.93 15.21
N ALA A 425 -7.03 -14.89 15.02
CA ALA A 425 -7.23 -16.27 15.43
C ALA A 425 -6.93 -16.47 16.93
N GLY A 426 -7.83 -17.14 17.64
CA GLY A 426 -7.73 -17.42 19.07
C GLY A 426 -8.38 -16.34 19.95
N ARG A 427 -9.53 -16.66 20.53
CA ARG A 427 -10.30 -15.77 21.42
C ARG A 427 -9.79 -15.90 22.86
N ARG A 428 -9.25 -14.79 23.39
CA ARG A 428 -8.73 -14.77 24.78
C ARG A 428 -9.84 -15.13 25.78
N GLY A 429 -9.53 -16.03 26.71
CA GLY A 429 -10.48 -16.52 27.73
C GLY A 429 -11.51 -17.54 27.23
N ILE A 430 -11.56 -17.85 25.93
CA ILE A 430 -12.50 -18.80 25.33
C ILE A 430 -11.75 -19.98 24.69
N ASP A 431 -10.79 -19.70 23.81
CA ASP A 431 -10.06 -20.72 23.08
C ASP A 431 -8.72 -21.02 23.74
N GLN A 432 -8.36 -22.28 23.85
CA GLN A 432 -7.04 -22.70 24.33
C GLN A 432 -5.96 -22.49 23.25
N ARG A 433 -6.32 -22.65 21.99
CA ARG A 433 -5.46 -22.48 20.82
C ARG A 433 -6.27 -21.89 19.67
N GLY A 434 -5.66 -20.98 18.92
CA GLY A 434 -6.18 -20.46 17.65
C GLY A 434 -5.60 -21.22 16.47
N ALA A 435 -6.28 -21.22 15.34
CA ALA A 435 -5.81 -21.85 14.12
C ALA A 435 -5.66 -20.85 12.96
N ALA A 436 -4.52 -20.87 12.25
CA ALA A 436 -4.34 -20.22 10.97
C ALA A 436 -4.23 -21.29 9.89
N VAL A 437 -5.17 -21.29 8.95
CA VAL A 437 -5.26 -22.26 7.87
C VAL A 437 -4.95 -21.58 6.55
N VAL A 438 -3.82 -21.90 5.93
CA VAL A 438 -3.47 -21.42 4.59
C VAL A 438 -3.80 -22.51 3.57
N LEU A 439 -4.63 -22.17 2.59
CA LEU A 439 -4.95 -23.08 1.51
C LEU A 439 -3.75 -23.29 0.61
N HIS A 440 -3.69 -24.44 -0.06
CA HIS A 440 -2.62 -24.79 -0.97
C HIS A 440 -2.32 -23.68 -1.99
N GLN A 441 -1.03 -23.30 -2.06
CA GLN A 441 -0.53 -22.23 -2.93
C GLN A 441 0.26 -22.84 -4.10
N PRO A 442 -0.36 -23.15 -5.23
CA PRO A 442 0.36 -23.64 -6.39
C PRO A 442 1.37 -22.60 -6.89
N PHE A 443 2.60 -23.02 -7.19
CA PHE A 443 3.73 -22.16 -7.66
C PHE A 443 4.44 -21.29 -6.63
N LEU A 444 4.07 -21.32 -5.36
CA LEU A 444 4.80 -20.67 -4.29
C LEU A 444 5.65 -21.73 -3.57
N PRO A 445 6.99 -21.60 -3.55
CA PRO A 445 7.84 -22.49 -2.78
C PRO A 445 7.44 -22.51 -1.30
N PHE A 446 7.35 -23.70 -0.70
CA PHE A 446 6.88 -23.84 0.67
C PHE A 446 7.82 -23.15 1.68
N GLU A 447 9.12 -23.04 1.36
CA GLU A 447 10.09 -22.27 2.16
C GLU A 447 9.72 -20.79 2.27
N ARG A 448 9.15 -20.21 1.21
CA ARG A 448 8.67 -18.83 1.28
C ARG A 448 7.44 -18.69 2.17
N ILE A 449 6.58 -19.69 2.16
CA ILE A 449 5.39 -19.74 3.04
C ILE A 449 5.84 -19.84 4.49
N THR A 450 6.74 -20.75 4.80
CA THR A 450 7.25 -20.91 6.18
C THR A 450 8.06 -19.71 6.63
N GLY A 451 8.82 -19.08 5.74
CA GLY A 451 9.51 -17.83 6.03
C GLY A 451 8.53 -16.70 6.42
N LEU A 452 7.39 -16.61 5.74
CA LEU A 452 6.33 -15.66 6.09
C LEU A 452 5.69 -15.96 7.44
N VAL A 453 5.39 -17.24 7.70
CA VAL A 453 4.74 -17.71 8.95
C VAL A 453 5.68 -17.59 10.16
N SER A 454 6.99 -17.79 9.97
CA SER A 454 7.98 -17.72 11.05
C SER A 454 8.39 -16.29 11.40
N ALA A 455 8.20 -15.34 10.49
CA ALA A 455 8.51 -13.94 10.73
C ALA A 455 7.42 -13.32 11.62
N ARG A 456 7.72 -13.18 12.92
CA ARG A 456 6.76 -12.67 13.92
C ARG A 456 6.66 -11.16 13.98
N THR A 457 7.67 -10.46 13.48
CA THR A 457 7.80 -9.01 13.53
C THR A 457 8.20 -8.45 12.16
N TYR A 458 7.93 -7.19 11.94
CA TYR A 458 8.30 -6.44 10.74
C TYR A 458 8.80 -5.05 11.14
N PRO A 459 9.72 -4.42 10.38
CA PRO A 459 10.18 -3.09 10.71
C PRO A 459 9.10 -2.04 10.43
N LEU A 460 8.87 -1.18 11.39
CA LEU A 460 8.06 0.03 11.21
C LEU A 460 8.84 1.01 10.34
N THR A 461 8.25 1.41 9.23
CA THR A 461 8.82 2.39 8.31
C THR A 461 7.95 3.63 8.26
N SER A 462 8.53 4.79 8.04
CA SER A 462 7.78 6.03 7.89
C SER A 462 7.32 6.24 6.45
N SER A 463 6.07 6.71 6.29
CA SER A 463 5.53 7.23 5.04
C SER A 463 5.51 8.76 4.98
N PHE A 464 6.05 9.42 5.99
CA PHE A 464 6.01 10.87 6.15
C PHE A 464 6.70 11.61 5.00
N ARG A 465 5.97 12.56 4.43
CA ARG A 465 6.44 13.49 3.40
C ARG A 465 5.67 14.81 3.50
N PRO A 466 6.32 15.96 3.29
CA PRO A 466 5.63 17.24 3.25
C PRO A 466 4.55 17.28 2.18
N SER A 467 3.31 17.59 2.57
CA SER A 467 2.18 17.91 1.68
C SER A 467 2.00 19.43 1.56
N TYR A 468 1.15 19.87 0.62
CA TYR A 468 0.85 21.31 0.46
C TYR A 468 0.13 21.87 1.67
N ASN A 469 -0.91 21.20 2.14
CA ASN A 469 -1.65 21.62 3.33
C ASN A 469 -0.73 21.70 4.57
N MET A 470 0.13 20.68 4.79
CA MET A 470 1.13 20.73 5.85
C MET A 470 2.06 21.95 5.71
N ALA A 471 2.57 22.19 4.49
CA ALA A 471 3.51 23.26 4.25
C ALA A 471 2.92 24.65 4.55
N VAL A 472 1.69 24.91 4.12
CA VAL A 472 1.03 26.20 4.43
C VAL A 472 0.73 26.34 5.93
N ASN A 473 0.39 25.25 6.62
CA ASN A 473 0.20 25.27 8.07
C ASN A 473 1.52 25.51 8.84
N LEU A 474 2.63 24.92 8.38
CA LEU A 474 3.94 25.21 8.96
C LEU A 474 4.35 26.69 8.75
N VAL A 475 4.12 27.23 7.54
CA VAL A 475 4.40 28.65 7.25
C VAL A 475 3.53 29.57 8.10
N ALA A 476 2.28 29.22 8.36
CA ALA A 476 1.36 30.01 9.17
C ALA A 476 1.74 30.08 10.66
N ASN A 477 2.16 28.95 11.21
CA ASN A 477 2.25 28.78 12.66
C ASN A 477 3.68 28.91 13.20
N TYR A 478 4.70 28.80 12.35
CA TYR A 478 6.10 28.73 12.76
C TYR A 478 7.00 29.65 11.95
N ARG A 479 8.17 30.01 12.49
CA ARG A 479 9.26 30.60 11.73
C ARG A 479 9.94 29.50 10.91
N ARG A 480 10.66 29.90 9.86
CA ARG A 480 11.30 28.95 8.93
C ARG A 480 12.18 27.94 9.65
N GLU A 481 13.05 28.41 10.55
CA GLU A 481 13.98 27.55 11.28
C GLU A 481 13.25 26.58 12.23
N GLU A 482 12.08 26.96 12.71
CA GLU A 482 11.25 26.13 13.58
C GLU A 482 10.55 25.06 12.76
N ALA A 483 10.00 25.42 11.59
CA ALA A 483 9.38 24.49 10.67
C ALA A 483 10.39 23.44 10.17
N GLU A 484 11.61 23.87 9.80
CA GLU A 484 12.69 22.97 9.40
C GLU A 484 13.11 22.03 10.55
N ARG A 485 13.18 22.51 11.78
CA ARG A 485 13.43 21.67 12.97
C ARG A 485 12.33 20.65 13.22
N LEU A 486 11.06 21.03 13.06
CA LEU A 486 9.93 20.12 13.20
C LEU A 486 10.00 18.99 12.14
N LEU A 487 10.30 19.32 10.89
CA LEU A 487 10.49 18.34 9.84
C LEU A 487 11.69 17.42 10.10
N ALA A 488 12.78 17.99 10.63
CA ALA A 488 13.97 17.25 11.02
C ALA A 488 13.71 16.31 12.21
N SER A 489 12.74 16.61 13.07
CA SER A 489 12.35 15.77 14.21
C SER A 489 11.42 14.61 13.83
N SER A 490 11.01 14.46 12.57
CA SER A 490 10.16 13.35 12.12
C SER A 490 10.84 11.98 12.23
N PHE A 491 10.07 10.92 12.38
CA PHE A 491 10.60 9.56 12.39
C PHE A 491 11.25 9.19 11.05
N ALA A 492 10.69 9.71 9.94
CA ALA A 492 11.31 9.56 8.61
C ALA A 492 12.75 10.10 8.57
N GLN A 493 12.99 11.29 9.12
CA GLN A 493 14.31 11.88 9.18
C GLN A 493 15.21 11.15 10.18
N PHE A 494 14.69 10.78 11.34
CA PHE A 494 15.39 9.98 12.34
C PHE A 494 15.93 8.66 11.77
N LEU A 495 15.11 7.91 11.03
CA LEU A 495 15.53 6.69 10.34
C LEU A 495 16.57 6.97 9.24
N ALA A 496 16.41 8.10 8.52
CA ALA A 496 17.36 8.51 7.49
C ALA A 496 18.73 8.84 8.11
N ASP A 497 18.77 9.60 9.19
CA ASP A 497 19.99 10.03 9.89
C ASP A 497 20.73 8.85 10.52
N ARG A 498 20.01 7.92 11.13
CA ARG A 498 20.59 6.67 11.66
C ARG A 498 21.23 5.81 10.56
N THR A 499 20.59 5.72 9.40
CA THR A 499 21.16 5.06 8.22
C THR A 499 22.39 5.82 7.71
N VAL A 500 22.39 7.14 7.76
CA VAL A 500 23.52 8.01 7.38
C VAL A 500 24.70 7.79 8.31
N HIS A 501 24.49 7.77 9.63
CA HIS A 501 25.57 7.57 10.59
C HIS A 501 26.29 6.23 10.41
N GLY A 502 25.56 5.12 10.21
CA GLY A 502 26.16 3.82 9.90
C GLY A 502 26.91 3.81 8.55
N ALA A 503 26.41 4.58 7.58
CA ALA A 503 27.08 4.74 6.30
C ALA A 503 28.34 5.60 6.40
N GLU A 504 28.36 6.65 7.25
CA GLU A 504 29.53 7.49 7.51
C GLU A 504 30.65 6.71 8.17
N GLN A 505 30.34 5.87 9.15
CA GLN A 505 31.33 4.96 9.74
C GLN A 505 31.94 4.01 8.68
N THR A 506 31.09 3.53 7.76
CA THR A 506 31.55 2.69 6.64
C THR A 506 32.44 3.50 5.68
N LEU A 507 32.07 4.77 5.39
CA LEU A 507 32.88 5.67 4.56
C LEU A 507 34.26 5.93 5.17
N THR A 508 34.34 6.20 6.47
CA THR A 508 35.60 6.39 7.20
C THR A 508 36.48 5.14 7.07
N ARG A 509 35.93 3.98 7.37
CA ARG A 509 36.64 2.69 7.25
C ARG A 509 37.08 2.40 5.83
N ASN A 510 36.22 2.69 4.83
CA ASN A 510 36.60 2.51 3.43
C ASN A 510 37.76 3.44 3.04
N THR A 511 37.81 4.66 3.55
CA THR A 511 38.91 5.60 3.31
C THR A 511 40.23 5.04 3.83
N GLU A 512 40.24 4.42 5.01
CA GLU A 512 41.42 3.75 5.57
C GLU A 512 41.86 2.56 4.70
N TYR A 513 40.91 1.73 4.23
CA TYR A 513 41.21 0.62 3.32
C TYR A 513 41.76 1.10 1.97
N LEU A 514 41.22 2.19 1.42
CA LEU A 514 41.72 2.78 0.18
C LEU A 514 43.16 3.25 0.34
N ALA A 515 43.49 3.89 1.46
CA ALA A 515 44.88 4.25 1.77
C ALA A 515 45.80 3.03 1.86
N GLY A 516 45.35 1.95 2.50
CA GLY A 516 46.07 0.68 2.59
C GLY A 516 46.29 0.02 1.22
N TYR A 517 45.27 0.00 0.35
CA TYR A 517 45.41 -0.55 -1.00
C TYR A 517 46.35 0.26 -1.86
N ARG A 518 46.32 1.59 -1.76
CA ARG A 518 47.26 2.49 -2.43
C ARG A 518 48.71 2.22 -2.00
N ALA A 519 48.94 2.10 -0.69
CA ALA A 519 50.25 1.78 -0.13
C ALA A 519 50.74 0.40 -0.56
N SER A 520 49.86 -0.60 -0.66
CA SER A 520 50.20 -1.94 -1.13
C SER A 520 50.46 -2.04 -2.65
N ALA A 521 50.00 -1.08 -3.41
CA ALA A 521 50.18 -1.05 -4.85
C ALA A 521 51.47 -0.34 -5.30
N THR A 522 52.34 0.16 -4.39
CA THR A 522 53.59 0.88 -4.73
C THR A 522 54.56 -0.01 -5.51
N CYS A 523 55.23 0.57 -6.52
CA CYS A 523 56.23 -0.08 -7.34
C CYS A 523 57.52 0.74 -7.34
N ASP A 524 58.65 0.10 -7.26
CA ASP A 524 59.99 0.70 -7.31
C ASP A 524 60.39 1.20 -8.68
N ARG A 525 59.69 0.77 -9.76
CA ARG A 525 59.97 1.09 -11.14
C ARG A 525 59.22 2.31 -11.66
N GLY A 526 58.17 2.73 -11.02
CA GLY A 526 57.35 3.86 -11.46
C GLY A 526 56.00 3.97 -10.77
N ASP A 527 55.20 4.96 -11.16
CA ASP A 527 53.89 5.24 -10.62
C ASP A 527 52.86 4.23 -11.12
N VAL A 528 52.34 3.40 -10.20
CA VAL A 528 51.33 2.40 -10.49
C VAL A 528 49.97 3.04 -10.75
N GLU A 529 49.64 4.18 -10.13
CA GLU A 529 48.41 4.91 -10.36
C GLU A 529 48.32 5.46 -11.76
N GLU A 530 49.41 6.00 -12.27
CA GLU A 530 49.53 6.49 -13.66
C GLU A 530 49.39 5.33 -14.67
N TYR A 531 50.08 4.20 -14.42
CA TYR A 531 49.95 3.00 -15.23
C TYR A 531 48.48 2.48 -15.22
N TRP A 532 47.83 2.46 -14.07
CA TRP A 532 46.45 2.01 -13.92
C TRP A 532 45.46 2.98 -14.58
N ALA A 533 45.72 4.29 -14.55
CA ALA A 533 44.93 5.28 -15.25
C ALA A 533 44.92 5.06 -16.75
N LEU A 534 46.12 4.88 -17.36
CA LEU A 534 46.27 4.52 -18.76
C LEU A 534 45.51 3.22 -19.11
N ARG A 535 45.58 2.23 -18.25
CA ARG A 535 44.84 0.95 -18.44
C ARG A 535 43.32 1.09 -18.37
N ARG A 536 42.82 1.95 -17.48
CA ARG A 536 41.37 2.27 -17.41
C ARG A 536 40.92 3.03 -18.64
N GLU A 537 41.69 4.01 -19.09
CA GLU A 537 41.41 4.77 -20.30
C GLU A 537 41.36 3.86 -21.52
N LEU A 538 42.31 2.96 -21.66
CA LEU A 538 42.32 1.97 -22.73
C LEU A 538 41.06 1.11 -22.73
N ARG A 539 40.68 0.56 -21.56
CA ARG A 539 39.46 -0.26 -21.41
C ARG A 539 38.19 0.52 -21.75
N THR A 540 38.11 1.77 -21.30
CA THR A 540 36.99 2.67 -21.59
C THR A 540 36.84 2.91 -23.08
N ARG A 541 37.99 3.21 -23.76
CA ARG A 541 38.00 3.42 -25.21
C ARG A 541 37.64 2.14 -25.98
N GLU A 542 38.21 1.01 -25.59
CA GLU A 542 37.89 -0.29 -26.21
C GLU A 542 36.39 -0.63 -26.07
N SER A 543 35.80 -0.36 -24.89
CA SER A 543 34.38 -0.53 -24.66
C SER A 543 33.54 0.42 -25.51
N ALA A 544 33.93 1.71 -25.59
CA ALA A 544 33.23 2.72 -26.38
C ALA A 544 33.20 2.34 -27.86
N VAL A 545 34.34 1.85 -28.42
CA VAL A 545 34.40 1.36 -29.79
C VAL A 545 33.50 0.15 -30.01
N ALA A 546 33.49 -0.79 -29.06
CA ALA A 546 32.65 -1.97 -29.14
C ALA A 546 31.15 -1.64 -29.02
N ASP A 547 30.77 -0.68 -28.16
CA ASP A 547 29.39 -0.22 -27.97
C ASP A 547 28.92 0.60 -29.19
N ALA A 548 29.76 1.46 -29.77
CA ALA A 548 29.46 2.17 -31.00
C ALA A 548 29.22 1.21 -32.17
N ASP A 549 30.06 0.15 -32.32
CA ASP A 549 29.87 -0.89 -33.35
C ASP A 549 28.57 -1.70 -33.08
N ARG A 550 28.21 -1.93 -31.83
CA ARG A 550 26.94 -2.57 -31.43
C ARG A 550 25.73 -1.70 -31.76
N HIS A 551 25.80 -0.41 -31.46
CA HIS A 551 24.74 0.57 -31.71
C HIS A 551 24.48 0.70 -33.22
N LEU A 552 25.51 0.88 -34.01
CA LEU A 552 25.42 0.94 -35.48
C LEU A 552 24.76 -0.32 -36.05
N ARG A 553 25.16 -1.51 -35.59
CA ARG A 553 24.54 -2.78 -36.03
C ARG A 553 23.07 -2.88 -35.66
N THR A 554 22.72 -2.38 -34.48
CA THR A 554 21.34 -2.36 -34.01
C THR A 554 20.49 -1.42 -34.87
N GLU A 555 21.01 -0.25 -35.22
CA GLU A 555 20.32 0.70 -36.09
C GLU A 555 20.19 0.17 -37.52
N GLU A 556 21.26 -0.42 -38.09
CA GLU A 556 21.21 -1.07 -39.40
C GLU A 556 20.19 -2.21 -39.44
N ALA A 557 20.15 -3.04 -38.38
CA ALA A 557 19.17 -4.13 -38.29
C ALA A 557 17.75 -3.57 -38.16
N ALA A 558 17.54 -2.49 -37.40
CA ALA A 558 16.24 -1.84 -37.28
C ALA A 558 15.78 -1.20 -38.61
N ALA A 559 16.68 -0.53 -39.34
CA ALA A 559 16.38 0.04 -40.62
C ALA A 559 16.05 -1.05 -41.65
N ALA A 560 16.84 -2.13 -41.69
CA ALA A 560 16.60 -3.25 -42.57
C ALA A 560 15.27 -3.95 -42.29
N LEU A 561 14.89 -4.15 -40.99
CA LEU A 561 13.61 -4.72 -40.63
C LEU A 561 12.42 -3.84 -41.07
N ARG A 562 12.53 -2.53 -40.94
CA ARG A 562 11.49 -1.57 -41.36
C ARG A 562 11.28 -1.56 -42.88
N ALA A 563 12.32 -1.82 -43.64
CA ALA A 563 12.27 -1.85 -45.10
C ALA A 563 11.66 -3.15 -45.68
N LEU A 564 11.45 -4.19 -44.86
CA LEU A 564 10.90 -5.47 -45.29
C LEU A 564 9.40 -5.39 -45.57
N THR A 565 8.99 -5.86 -46.74
CA THR A 565 7.60 -5.95 -47.17
C THR A 565 7.10 -7.39 -47.13
N PRO A 566 5.76 -7.61 -46.98
CA PRO A 566 5.20 -8.98 -47.05
C PRO A 566 5.62 -9.71 -48.35
N GLY A 567 5.99 -10.99 -48.20
CA GLY A 567 6.48 -11.80 -49.29
C GLY A 567 8.01 -11.71 -49.53
N THR A 568 8.73 -10.79 -48.92
CA THR A 568 10.19 -10.77 -48.98
C THR A 568 10.76 -11.99 -48.26
N VAL A 569 11.66 -12.72 -48.95
CA VAL A 569 12.42 -13.82 -48.37
C VAL A 569 13.72 -13.25 -47.80
N VAL A 570 13.95 -13.50 -46.54
CA VAL A 570 15.11 -13.04 -45.82
C VAL A 570 15.96 -14.18 -45.27
N TYR A 571 17.25 -14.00 -45.30
CA TYR A 571 18.16 -14.85 -44.53
C TYR A 571 18.41 -14.20 -43.16
N LEU A 572 18.05 -14.88 -42.13
CA LEU A 572 18.22 -14.40 -40.73
C LEU A 572 19.64 -14.74 -40.26
N PRO A 573 20.51 -13.75 -39.97
CA PRO A 573 21.86 -14.01 -39.53
C PRO A 573 21.91 -14.36 -38.04
N GLY A 574 22.54 -15.49 -37.71
CA GLY A 574 22.98 -15.81 -36.33
C GLY A 574 21.89 -16.27 -35.35
N GLY A 575 22.34 -16.82 -34.22
CA GLY A 575 21.50 -17.20 -33.06
C GLY A 575 20.62 -18.43 -33.27
N ARG A 576 19.62 -18.62 -32.38
CA ARG A 576 18.63 -19.74 -32.43
C ARG A 576 17.62 -19.66 -33.60
N ARG A 577 17.71 -18.63 -34.44
CA ARG A 577 16.73 -18.33 -35.51
C ARG A 577 17.35 -18.19 -36.89
N ARG A 578 18.47 -18.86 -37.09
CA ARG A 578 19.21 -18.88 -38.37
C ARG A 578 18.47 -19.63 -39.46
N GLY A 579 18.38 -19.09 -40.66
CA GLY A 579 17.80 -19.75 -41.84
C GLY A 579 16.96 -18.83 -42.70
N LEU A 580 16.32 -19.42 -43.77
CA LEU A 580 15.41 -18.68 -44.63
C LEU A 580 14.05 -18.48 -43.94
N ALA A 581 13.48 -17.29 -44.15
CA ALA A 581 12.15 -16.97 -43.65
C ALA A 581 11.43 -16.00 -44.61
N ALA A 582 10.12 -16.18 -44.77
CA ALA A 582 9.25 -15.29 -45.54
C ALA A 582 8.58 -14.27 -44.62
N VAL A 583 8.69 -13.00 -44.95
CA VAL A 583 8.07 -11.91 -44.18
C VAL A 583 6.56 -11.93 -44.43
N LEU A 584 5.80 -11.92 -43.33
CA LEU A 584 4.34 -11.87 -43.35
C LEU A 584 3.79 -10.45 -43.17
N GLY A 585 4.50 -9.62 -42.48
CA GLY A 585 4.13 -8.22 -42.20
C GLY A 585 4.81 -7.63 -40.95
N PRO A 586 4.57 -6.35 -40.66
CA PRO A 586 5.09 -5.73 -39.46
C PRO A 586 4.48 -6.34 -38.18
N ALA A 587 5.26 -6.41 -37.10
CA ALA A 587 4.82 -6.88 -35.81
C ALA A 587 5.01 -5.76 -34.78
N GLY A 588 3.93 -5.10 -34.37
CA GLY A 588 3.93 -4.20 -33.21
C GLY A 588 4.24 -4.96 -31.92
N GLY A 589 5.01 -4.38 -31.02
CA GLY A 589 5.24 -4.90 -29.66
C GLY A 589 4.68 -3.94 -28.62
N ARG A 590 4.30 -4.44 -27.45
CA ARG A 590 3.91 -3.62 -26.27
C ARG A 590 5.01 -2.61 -25.89
N ASP A 591 6.26 -2.88 -26.24
CA ASP A 591 7.44 -2.06 -25.90
C ASP A 591 7.89 -1.13 -27.04
N GLY A 592 7.08 -0.86 -28.07
CA GLY A 592 7.45 -0.02 -29.24
C GLY A 592 8.59 -0.60 -30.11
N ALA A 593 9.10 -1.80 -29.79
CA ALA A 593 10.23 -2.39 -30.47
C ALA A 593 9.90 -2.80 -31.93
N THR A 594 10.68 -2.29 -32.88
CA THR A 594 10.60 -2.63 -34.30
C THR A 594 10.77 -4.14 -34.52
N GLY A 595 9.80 -4.81 -35.16
CA GLY A 595 9.86 -6.22 -35.48
C GLY A 595 9.00 -6.59 -36.68
N VAL A 596 9.20 -7.80 -37.19
CA VAL A 596 8.41 -8.37 -38.29
C VAL A 596 7.94 -9.79 -37.91
N LEU A 597 6.77 -10.17 -38.42
CA LEU A 597 6.32 -11.55 -38.42
C LEU A 597 6.92 -12.25 -39.62
N VAL A 598 7.55 -13.39 -39.39
CA VAL A 598 8.14 -14.22 -40.42
C VAL A 598 7.60 -15.66 -40.31
N LEU A 599 7.48 -16.35 -41.46
CA LEU A 599 7.25 -17.78 -41.55
C LEU A 599 8.55 -18.47 -41.93
N THR A 600 9.00 -19.39 -41.11
CA THR A 600 10.23 -20.18 -41.30
C THR A 600 9.91 -21.50 -42.02
N GLU A 601 10.94 -22.17 -42.55
CA GLU A 601 10.84 -23.46 -43.26
C GLU A 601 10.19 -24.55 -42.42
N ASP A 602 10.30 -24.51 -41.10
CA ASP A 602 9.66 -25.40 -40.12
C ASP A 602 8.17 -25.12 -39.88
N ARG A 603 7.52 -24.35 -40.77
CA ARG A 603 6.10 -23.95 -40.74
C ARG A 603 5.69 -23.16 -39.51
N ARG A 604 6.62 -22.50 -38.82
CA ARG A 604 6.35 -21.69 -37.64
C ARG A 604 6.31 -20.21 -37.98
N VAL A 605 5.23 -19.55 -37.53
CA VAL A 605 5.18 -18.09 -37.55
C VAL A 605 5.91 -17.59 -36.32
N ARG A 606 6.89 -16.75 -36.55
CA ARG A 606 7.70 -16.18 -35.44
C ARG A 606 7.77 -14.65 -35.57
N ARG A 607 7.82 -13.98 -34.44
CA ARG A 607 8.20 -12.57 -34.39
C ARG A 607 9.72 -12.50 -34.33
N VAL A 608 10.30 -11.67 -35.16
CA VAL A 608 11.73 -11.34 -35.17
C VAL A 608 11.87 -9.86 -34.87
N ALA A 609 12.53 -9.55 -33.77
CA ALA A 609 12.86 -8.19 -33.37
C ALA A 609 14.37 -7.96 -33.51
N VAL A 610 14.80 -6.70 -33.48
CA VAL A 610 16.21 -6.31 -33.61
C VAL A 610 17.11 -7.06 -32.65
N ARG A 611 16.68 -7.22 -31.39
CA ARG A 611 17.41 -7.94 -30.32
C ARG A 611 17.64 -9.45 -30.62
N ASP A 612 16.86 -10.02 -31.53
CA ASP A 612 16.93 -11.44 -31.90
C ASP A 612 17.94 -11.69 -33.03
N LEU A 613 18.49 -10.63 -33.62
CA LEU A 613 19.37 -10.64 -34.76
C LEU A 613 20.82 -10.30 -34.40
N GLY A 614 21.76 -11.05 -34.92
CA GLY A 614 23.19 -10.75 -34.82
C GLY A 614 23.72 -9.70 -35.83
N GLY A 615 22.82 -9.16 -36.67
CA GLY A 615 23.09 -8.19 -37.73
C GLY A 615 21.85 -7.96 -38.59
N ALA A 616 21.95 -7.13 -39.63
CA ALA A 616 20.83 -6.85 -40.51
C ALA A 616 20.40 -8.10 -41.30
N PRO A 617 19.08 -8.42 -41.39
CA PRO A 617 18.57 -9.49 -42.22
C PRO A 617 18.79 -9.16 -43.69
N VAL A 618 19.22 -10.15 -44.47
CA VAL A 618 19.51 -9.95 -45.90
C VAL A 618 18.34 -10.47 -46.73
N ALA A 619 17.74 -9.60 -47.52
CA ALA A 619 16.71 -10.00 -48.48
C ALA A 619 17.38 -10.79 -49.63
N VAL A 620 16.91 -12.04 -49.84
CA VAL A 620 17.46 -12.99 -50.84
C VAL A 620 16.48 -13.31 -51.94
N GLY A 621 15.22 -12.82 -51.85
CA GLY A 621 14.22 -13.04 -52.89
C GLY A 621 12.85 -12.52 -52.50
N LYS A 622 11.87 -12.77 -53.36
CA LYS A 622 10.47 -12.43 -53.10
C LYS A 622 9.56 -13.59 -53.49
N LEU A 623 8.66 -13.97 -52.61
CA LEU A 623 7.68 -15.02 -52.82
C LEU A 623 6.27 -14.43 -53.03
N ALA A 624 5.55 -14.98 -54.04
CA ALA A 624 4.15 -14.63 -54.22
C ALA A 624 3.31 -15.24 -53.07
N MET A 625 2.71 -14.39 -52.24
CA MET A 625 1.91 -14.83 -51.11
C MET A 625 0.52 -15.32 -51.55
N PRO A 626 0.03 -16.46 -51.06
CA PRO A 626 -1.29 -16.99 -51.41
C PRO A 626 -2.42 -16.08 -50.93
N ARG A 627 -3.01 -15.26 -51.83
CA ARG A 627 -4.03 -14.25 -51.47
C ARG A 627 -5.35 -14.83 -50.95
N ALA A 628 -5.69 -16.08 -51.39
CA ALA A 628 -6.94 -16.75 -51.03
C ALA A 628 -6.92 -17.50 -49.69
N LEU A 629 -5.78 -17.53 -48.97
CA LEU A 629 -5.62 -18.28 -47.73
C LEU A 629 -5.24 -17.36 -46.60
N SER A 630 -5.90 -17.54 -45.45
CA SER A 630 -5.52 -16.82 -44.23
C SER A 630 -4.09 -17.18 -43.75
N PRO A 631 -3.24 -16.22 -43.37
CA PRO A 631 -1.88 -16.48 -42.85
C PRO A 631 -1.85 -17.39 -41.60
N LYS A 632 -2.97 -17.50 -40.89
CA LYS A 632 -3.14 -18.39 -39.73
C LYS A 632 -3.42 -19.83 -40.10
N SER A 633 -3.89 -20.11 -41.34
CA SER A 633 -4.29 -21.44 -41.74
C SER A 633 -3.11 -22.41 -41.93
N PRO A 634 -3.25 -23.71 -41.58
CA PRO A 634 -2.21 -24.70 -41.79
C PRO A 634 -1.82 -24.87 -43.26
N ARG A 635 -2.80 -24.71 -44.20
CA ARG A 635 -2.58 -24.80 -45.65
C ARG A 635 -1.69 -23.63 -46.16
N PHE A 636 -1.90 -22.42 -45.69
CA PHE A 636 -1.04 -21.27 -46.02
C PHE A 636 0.41 -21.52 -45.57
N LYS A 637 0.57 -21.94 -44.29
CA LYS A 637 1.91 -22.19 -43.72
C LYS A 637 2.66 -23.27 -44.45
N ALA A 638 1.96 -24.35 -44.83
CA ALA A 638 2.53 -25.46 -45.59
C ALA A 638 3.01 -25.00 -46.98
N ARG A 639 2.18 -24.24 -47.72
CA ARG A 639 2.48 -23.78 -49.07
C ARG A 639 3.64 -22.79 -49.12
N VAL A 640 3.72 -21.87 -48.16
CA VAL A 640 4.83 -20.92 -48.11
C VAL A 640 6.11 -21.60 -47.66
N ALA A 641 6.06 -22.52 -46.69
CA ALA A 641 7.23 -23.30 -46.27
C ALA A 641 7.78 -24.20 -47.40
N GLU A 642 6.92 -24.82 -48.18
CA GLU A 642 7.30 -25.63 -49.34
C GLU A 642 7.96 -24.75 -50.42
N ALA A 643 7.44 -23.53 -50.66
CA ALA A 643 8.03 -22.59 -51.56
C ALA A 643 9.40 -22.07 -51.08
N LEU A 644 9.56 -21.87 -49.76
CA LEU A 644 10.84 -21.53 -49.16
C LEU A 644 11.89 -22.63 -49.32
N ALA A 645 11.46 -23.89 -49.09
CA ALA A 645 12.36 -25.05 -49.24
C ALA A 645 12.84 -25.32 -50.67
N LYS A 646 12.13 -24.80 -51.70
CA LYS A 646 12.53 -24.87 -53.12
C LYS A 646 13.50 -23.78 -53.52
N LEU A 647 13.71 -22.80 -52.66
CA LEU A 647 14.67 -21.71 -52.90
C LEU A 647 16.05 -22.14 -52.42
N ASP A 648 17.03 -22.10 -53.30
CA ASP A 648 18.46 -22.24 -52.93
C ASP A 648 19.23 -20.95 -53.28
N PRO A 649 18.97 -19.86 -52.52
CA PRO A 649 19.67 -18.62 -52.77
C PRO A 649 21.11 -18.74 -52.28
N PRO A 650 22.08 -18.08 -53.00
CA PRO A 650 23.45 -18.05 -52.56
C PRO A 650 23.49 -17.48 -51.11
N ARG A 651 24.21 -18.18 -50.25
CA ARG A 651 24.37 -17.72 -48.87
C ARG A 651 25.06 -16.34 -48.90
N PRO A 652 24.42 -15.29 -48.33
CA PRO A 652 25.00 -13.99 -48.35
C PRO A 652 26.35 -14.03 -47.59
N SER A 653 27.42 -13.62 -48.25
CA SER A 653 28.69 -13.43 -47.58
C SER A 653 28.55 -12.32 -46.53
N GLN A 654 28.52 -12.68 -45.25
CA GLN A 654 28.56 -11.70 -44.18
C GLN A 654 29.94 -11.10 -44.09
N THR A 655 30.16 -10.04 -44.81
CA THR A 655 31.43 -9.30 -44.73
C THR A 655 31.23 -7.82 -44.65
N ARG A 656 30.69 -7.38 -43.54
CA ARG A 656 31.21 -6.13 -42.97
C ARG A 656 32.25 -6.50 -41.93
N ARG A 657 33.53 -6.11 -42.21
CA ARG A 657 34.63 -6.33 -41.28
C ARG A 657 34.25 -5.68 -39.93
N ARG A 658 34.22 -6.49 -38.90
CA ARG A 658 33.98 -6.01 -37.53
C ARG A 658 35.01 -4.93 -37.23
N ARG A 659 34.58 -3.71 -36.89
CA ARG A 659 35.52 -2.70 -36.39
C ARG A 659 36.17 -3.29 -35.14
N LYS A 660 37.41 -3.67 -35.25
CA LYS A 660 38.15 -4.16 -34.10
C LYS A 660 38.63 -2.94 -33.32
N ALA A 661 38.57 -3.01 -31.99
CA ALA A 661 39.17 -1.94 -31.17
C ALA A 661 40.65 -1.68 -31.56
N ALA A 662 41.33 -2.67 -32.11
CA ALA A 662 42.69 -2.55 -32.62
C ALA A 662 42.85 -1.59 -33.83
N ASP A 663 41.76 -1.27 -34.53
CA ASP A 663 41.78 -0.38 -35.71
C ASP A 663 41.54 1.11 -35.28
N ASP A 664 41.31 1.39 -34.01
CA ASP A 664 41.11 2.74 -33.45
C ASP A 664 42.48 3.34 -33.11
N PRO A 665 42.84 4.52 -33.65
CA PRO A 665 44.17 5.13 -33.45
C PRO A 665 44.46 5.46 -31.99
N ASP A 666 43.45 5.87 -31.22
CA ASP A 666 43.59 6.15 -29.79
C ASP A 666 43.86 4.88 -28.98
N VAL A 667 43.18 3.77 -29.31
CA VAL A 667 43.48 2.47 -28.70
C VAL A 667 44.91 2.02 -29.03
N ALA A 668 45.38 2.25 -30.27
CA ALA A 668 46.75 1.90 -30.64
C ALA A 668 47.77 2.75 -29.86
N ARG A 669 47.55 4.07 -29.74
CA ARG A 669 48.39 4.99 -28.97
C ARG A 669 48.44 4.59 -27.49
N LEU A 670 47.28 4.41 -26.85
CA LEU A 670 47.18 4.02 -25.42
C LEU A 670 47.88 2.69 -25.12
N ARG A 671 47.83 1.75 -26.06
CA ARG A 671 48.55 0.46 -25.94
C ARG A 671 50.07 0.62 -26.02
N GLU A 672 50.56 1.56 -26.84
CA GLU A 672 51.97 1.89 -26.96
C GLU A 672 52.48 2.59 -25.70
N GLU A 673 51.73 3.60 -25.20
CA GLU A 673 52.03 4.31 -23.95
C GLU A 673 52.06 3.33 -22.76
N LEU A 674 51.08 2.42 -22.69
CA LEU A 674 51.02 1.41 -21.64
C LEU A 674 52.21 0.46 -21.65
N ARG A 675 52.68 0.03 -22.84
CA ARG A 675 53.87 -0.81 -23.00
C ARG A 675 55.17 -0.09 -22.68
N ALA A 676 55.25 1.22 -22.99
CA ALA A 676 56.40 2.06 -22.71
C ALA A 676 56.52 2.42 -21.23
N HIS A 677 55.44 2.29 -20.46
CA HIS A 677 55.42 2.67 -19.05
C HIS A 677 56.34 1.74 -18.21
N PRO A 678 57.23 2.29 -17.33
CA PRO A 678 58.19 1.48 -16.57
C PRO A 678 57.59 0.36 -15.75
N VAL A 679 56.40 0.54 -15.20
CA VAL A 679 55.65 -0.46 -14.41
C VAL A 679 55.22 -1.66 -15.26
N HIS A 680 55.08 -1.53 -16.58
CA HIS A 680 54.66 -2.62 -17.46
C HIS A 680 55.62 -3.81 -17.43
N GLY A 681 56.92 -3.56 -17.25
CA GLY A 681 57.95 -4.57 -17.14
C GLY A 681 58.23 -5.05 -15.70
N CYS A 682 57.38 -4.71 -14.72
CA CYS A 682 57.55 -5.17 -13.33
C CYS A 682 57.22 -6.66 -13.18
N PRO A 683 58.06 -7.46 -12.52
CA PRO A 683 57.75 -8.85 -12.21
C PRO A 683 56.45 -9.03 -11.41
N ASP A 684 56.18 -8.10 -10.50
CA ASP A 684 55.06 -8.09 -9.59
C ASP A 684 53.83 -7.36 -10.13
N LEU A 685 53.82 -7.08 -11.44
CA LEU A 685 52.74 -6.35 -12.11
C LEU A 685 51.36 -6.93 -11.79
N ALA A 686 51.22 -8.25 -11.77
CA ALA A 686 49.94 -8.92 -11.48
C ALA A 686 49.44 -8.69 -10.04
N GLU A 687 50.34 -8.43 -9.11
CA GLU A 687 49.99 -8.10 -7.72
C GLU A 687 49.57 -6.61 -7.63
N HIS A 688 50.32 -5.68 -8.25
CA HIS A 688 49.93 -4.28 -8.34
C HIS A 688 48.55 -4.13 -8.97
N GLU A 689 48.29 -4.84 -10.06
CA GLU A 689 46.99 -4.83 -10.73
C GLU A 689 45.87 -5.31 -9.86
N ARG A 690 46.08 -6.38 -9.02
CA ARG A 690 45.07 -6.85 -8.06
C ARG A 690 44.74 -5.81 -7.01
N TRP A 691 45.73 -5.11 -6.47
CA TRP A 691 45.53 -4.04 -5.50
C TRP A 691 44.79 -2.86 -6.12
N MET A 692 45.16 -2.44 -7.34
CA MET A 692 44.48 -1.37 -8.03
C MET A 692 43.04 -1.72 -8.47
N GLN A 693 42.76 -2.99 -8.77
CA GLN A 693 41.39 -3.44 -9.02
C GLN A 693 40.51 -3.33 -7.76
N ARG A 694 41.07 -3.75 -6.59
CA ARG A 694 40.37 -3.61 -5.30
C ARG A 694 40.15 -2.14 -4.94
N PHE A 695 41.16 -1.32 -5.18
CA PHE A 695 41.10 0.12 -4.99
C PHE A 695 39.96 0.74 -5.84
N ASP A 696 39.91 0.48 -7.12
CA ASP A 696 38.89 0.97 -8.03
C ASP A 696 37.46 0.51 -7.64
N GLN A 697 37.33 -0.75 -7.24
CA GLN A 697 36.03 -1.28 -6.82
C GLN A 697 35.56 -0.58 -5.55
N LEU A 698 36.44 -0.50 -4.52
CA LEU A 698 36.10 0.14 -3.26
C LEU A 698 35.87 1.65 -3.43
N THR A 699 36.58 2.33 -4.32
CA THR A 699 36.35 3.73 -4.66
C THR A 699 34.95 3.94 -5.20
N ARG A 700 34.54 3.14 -6.20
CA ARG A 700 33.18 3.22 -6.76
C ARG A 700 32.10 2.96 -5.73
N ASP A 701 32.29 1.94 -4.90
CA ASP A 701 31.35 1.58 -3.82
C ASP A 701 31.25 2.70 -2.78
N THR A 702 32.39 3.34 -2.45
CA THR A 702 32.49 4.45 -1.52
C THR A 702 31.83 5.72 -2.09
N GLU A 703 32.07 6.05 -3.35
CA GLU A 703 31.42 7.18 -4.03
C GLU A 703 29.92 6.99 -4.15
N ALA A 704 29.46 5.78 -4.48
CA ALA A 704 28.04 5.43 -4.52
C ALA A 704 27.40 5.55 -3.13
N LEU A 705 28.09 5.11 -2.09
CA LEU A 705 27.64 5.23 -0.70
C LEU A 705 27.59 6.70 -0.28
N ALA A 706 28.64 7.50 -0.55
CA ALA A 706 28.69 8.93 -0.26
C ALA A 706 27.57 9.72 -0.98
N ALA A 707 27.29 9.37 -2.25
CA ALA A 707 26.19 9.95 -2.99
C ALA A 707 24.82 9.59 -2.40
N ARG A 708 24.68 8.38 -1.83
CA ARG A 708 23.46 7.94 -1.13
C ARG A 708 23.28 8.69 0.17
N VAL A 709 24.33 8.86 0.97
CA VAL A 709 24.36 9.65 2.19
C VAL A 709 23.91 11.08 1.89
N ARG A 710 24.57 11.76 0.96
CA ARG A 710 24.21 13.14 0.56
C ARG A 710 22.75 13.29 0.12
N ARG A 711 22.18 12.27 -0.52
CA ARG A 711 20.75 12.30 -0.93
C ARG A 711 19.80 12.14 0.26
N ARG A 712 20.17 11.42 1.32
CA ARG A 712 19.32 11.16 2.48
C ARG A 712 19.39 12.25 3.55
N THR A 713 20.55 12.84 3.79
CA THR A 713 20.73 13.93 4.76
C THR A 713 19.84 15.12 4.40
N GLY A 714 18.94 15.53 5.32
CA GLY A 714 18.02 16.68 5.11
C GLY A 714 17.06 16.49 3.92
N SER A 715 16.68 15.26 3.61
CA SER A 715 15.81 14.96 2.46
C SER A 715 14.43 15.60 2.58
N LEU A 716 13.85 15.64 3.79
CA LEU A 716 12.55 16.21 4.05
C LEU A 716 12.52 17.73 3.96
N VAL A 717 13.55 18.40 4.51
CA VAL A 717 13.68 19.87 4.40
C VAL A 717 13.80 20.27 2.92
N ARG A 718 14.61 19.54 2.13
CA ARG A 718 14.69 19.80 0.68
C ARG A 718 13.38 19.55 -0.05
N THR A 719 12.62 18.54 0.37
CA THR A 719 11.28 18.30 -0.20
C THR A 719 10.34 19.42 0.17
N PHE A 720 10.37 19.88 1.42
CA PHE A 720 9.61 21.04 1.86
C PHE A 720 9.96 22.30 1.05
N ASP A 721 11.24 22.58 0.81
CA ASP A 721 11.67 23.68 -0.06
C ASP A 721 11.13 23.58 -1.49
N ARG A 722 11.04 22.35 -2.04
CA ARG A 722 10.40 22.12 -3.36
C ARG A 722 8.91 22.42 -3.31
N VAL A 723 8.22 21.95 -2.27
CA VAL A 723 6.81 22.24 -2.03
C VAL A 723 6.59 23.75 -1.93
N LEU A 724 7.42 24.48 -1.16
CA LEU A 724 7.34 25.94 -1.05
C LEU A 724 7.56 26.64 -2.40
N ARG A 725 8.46 26.12 -3.25
CA ARG A 725 8.66 26.71 -4.60
C ARG A 725 7.43 26.54 -5.50
N VAL A 726 6.75 25.39 -5.45
CA VAL A 726 5.48 25.20 -6.15
C VAL A 726 4.43 26.16 -5.62
N LEU A 727 4.27 26.22 -4.29
CA LEU A 727 3.34 27.14 -3.64
C LEU A 727 3.62 28.61 -3.98
N GLY A 728 4.90 29.02 -4.04
CA GLY A 728 5.32 30.37 -4.42
C GLY A 728 4.98 30.70 -5.87
N ARG A 729 5.21 29.77 -6.82
CA ARG A 729 4.85 29.97 -8.24
C ARG A 729 3.34 30.10 -8.45
N LEU A 730 2.54 29.39 -7.67
CA LEU A 730 1.09 29.43 -7.71
C LEU A 730 0.49 30.56 -6.84
N GLY A 731 1.33 31.32 -6.13
CA GLY A 731 0.92 32.50 -5.34
C GLY A 731 0.27 32.20 -4.00
N TYR A 732 0.53 31.05 -3.40
CA TYR A 732 0.06 30.68 -2.06
C TYR A 732 0.95 31.22 -0.95
N VAL A 733 2.23 31.37 -1.23
CA VAL A 733 3.23 31.95 -0.31
C VAL A 733 4.03 33.03 -1.02
N ASP A 734 4.46 34.04 -0.23
CA ASP A 734 5.44 35.05 -0.63
C ASP A 734 6.64 34.95 0.34
N GLY A 735 7.73 34.36 -0.14
CA GLY A 735 8.83 33.96 0.70
C GLY A 735 8.41 32.91 1.75
N PHE A 736 8.43 33.27 3.02
CA PHE A 736 7.94 32.43 4.13
C PHE A 736 6.76 33.12 4.85
N ALA A 737 5.81 33.62 4.08
CA ALA A 737 4.57 34.19 4.59
C ALA A 737 3.39 33.73 3.71
N LEU A 738 2.22 33.54 4.31
CA LEU A 738 1.02 33.16 3.57
C LEU A 738 0.43 34.36 2.83
N THR A 739 -0.11 34.09 1.66
CA THR A 739 -1.03 35.00 0.96
C THR A 739 -2.47 34.71 1.35
N GLY A 740 -3.44 35.53 0.92
CA GLY A 740 -4.87 35.21 1.10
C GLY A 740 -5.28 33.88 0.48
N LYS A 741 -4.63 33.47 -0.63
CA LYS A 741 -4.82 32.19 -1.28
C LYS A 741 -4.25 31.04 -0.42
N GLY A 742 -3.11 31.27 0.24
CA GLY A 742 -2.52 30.34 1.20
C GLY A 742 -3.41 30.09 2.41
N GLU A 743 -4.07 31.14 2.92
CA GLU A 743 -5.04 31.01 4.02
C GLU A 743 -6.28 30.17 3.62
N THR A 744 -6.72 30.22 2.37
CA THR A 744 -7.76 29.32 1.85
C THR A 744 -7.30 27.88 1.86
N LEU A 745 -6.06 27.61 1.41
CA LEU A 745 -5.49 26.26 1.33
C LEU A 745 -5.34 25.59 2.70
N ARG A 746 -5.06 26.33 3.75
CA ARG A 746 -4.97 25.80 5.12
C ARG A 746 -6.21 25.05 5.58
N ARG A 747 -7.38 25.43 5.07
CA ARG A 747 -8.69 24.89 5.46
C ARG A 747 -9.21 23.81 4.52
N VAL A 748 -8.42 23.42 3.51
CA VAL A 748 -8.79 22.37 2.55
C VAL A 748 -7.92 21.14 2.81
N TYR A 749 -8.56 20.07 3.24
CA TYR A 749 -7.91 18.79 3.56
C TYR A 749 -8.28 17.74 2.50
N SER A 750 -7.64 17.81 1.33
CA SER A 750 -7.87 16.92 0.20
C SER A 750 -6.54 16.55 -0.45
N GLU A 751 -6.48 15.38 -1.08
CA GLU A 751 -5.33 14.98 -1.91
C GLU A 751 -5.19 15.83 -3.19
N ALA A 752 -6.25 16.57 -3.55
CA ALA A 752 -6.29 17.52 -4.65
C ALA A 752 -6.48 18.96 -4.16
N ASP A 753 -5.98 19.29 -2.97
CA ASP A 753 -6.17 20.57 -2.28
C ASP A 753 -5.84 21.79 -3.16
N LEU A 754 -4.71 21.77 -3.88
CA LEU A 754 -4.36 22.86 -4.80
C LEU A 754 -5.39 23.02 -5.92
N VAL A 755 -5.87 21.93 -6.53
CA VAL A 755 -6.86 21.98 -7.61
C VAL A 755 -8.20 22.53 -7.10
N VAL A 756 -8.61 22.14 -5.88
CA VAL A 756 -9.81 22.67 -5.22
C VAL A 756 -9.70 24.18 -5.04
N VAL A 757 -8.60 24.66 -4.48
CA VAL A 757 -8.41 26.09 -4.21
C VAL A 757 -8.26 26.90 -5.50
N GLU A 758 -7.56 26.35 -6.52
CA GLU A 758 -7.50 26.99 -7.85
C GLU A 758 -8.89 27.11 -8.47
N ALA A 759 -9.70 26.05 -8.40
CA ALA A 759 -11.05 26.06 -8.94
C ALA A 759 -11.95 27.12 -8.25
N ILE A 760 -11.83 27.27 -6.92
CA ILE A 760 -12.53 28.32 -6.17
C ILE A 760 -12.08 29.70 -6.63
N HIS A 761 -10.79 29.97 -6.65
CA HIS A 761 -10.25 31.29 -6.99
C HIS A 761 -10.48 31.70 -8.45
N ARG A 762 -10.50 30.74 -9.37
CA ARG A 762 -10.78 31.00 -10.81
C ARG A 762 -12.27 30.93 -11.15
N GLY A 763 -13.12 30.64 -10.17
CA GLY A 763 -14.59 30.64 -10.36
C GLY A 763 -15.08 29.50 -11.26
N VAL A 764 -14.38 28.38 -11.35
CA VAL A 764 -14.73 27.25 -12.23
C VAL A 764 -16.12 26.69 -11.93
N TRP A 765 -16.57 26.80 -10.70
CA TRP A 765 -17.85 26.27 -10.22
C TRP A 765 -18.97 27.32 -10.12
N LEU A 766 -18.72 28.56 -10.51
CA LEU A 766 -19.75 29.60 -10.50
C LEU A 766 -20.83 29.32 -11.56
N GLY A 767 -22.08 29.52 -11.20
CA GLY A 767 -23.24 29.28 -12.08
C GLY A 767 -23.62 27.79 -12.25
N LEU A 768 -22.97 26.85 -11.56
CA LEU A 768 -23.43 25.48 -11.48
C LEU A 768 -24.61 25.36 -10.52
N ASP A 769 -25.53 24.44 -10.81
CA ASP A 769 -26.53 24.05 -9.85
C ASP A 769 -25.97 23.09 -8.80
N PRO A 770 -26.68 22.83 -7.68
CA PRO A 770 -26.18 21.94 -6.63
C PRO A 770 -25.79 20.51 -7.09
N ALA A 771 -26.54 19.95 -8.05
CA ALA A 771 -26.27 18.61 -8.57
C ALA A 771 -25.06 18.61 -9.53
N GLU A 772 -24.93 19.65 -10.34
CA GLU A 772 -23.78 19.88 -11.21
C GLU A 772 -22.49 20.08 -10.40
N LEU A 773 -22.55 20.83 -9.29
CA LEU A 773 -21.44 21.01 -8.38
C LEU A 773 -21.03 19.67 -7.73
N ALA A 774 -22.00 18.89 -7.24
CA ALA A 774 -21.73 17.58 -6.66
C ALA A 774 -21.03 16.64 -7.67
N ALA A 775 -21.49 16.64 -8.93
CA ALA A 775 -20.86 15.87 -10.01
C ALA A 775 -19.42 16.30 -10.26
N CYS A 776 -19.13 17.61 -10.34
CA CYS A 776 -17.79 18.12 -10.57
C CYS A 776 -16.84 17.80 -9.39
N VAL A 777 -17.27 18.07 -8.15
CA VAL A 777 -16.46 17.85 -6.96
C VAL A 777 -16.20 16.35 -6.71
N SER A 778 -17.12 15.48 -7.16
CA SER A 778 -16.96 14.04 -7.02
C SER A 778 -15.71 13.49 -7.74
N SER A 779 -15.28 14.16 -8.84
CA SER A 779 -14.06 13.77 -9.59
C SER A 779 -12.76 13.93 -8.80
N LEU A 780 -12.79 14.72 -7.73
CA LEU A 780 -11.66 15.00 -6.86
C LEU A 780 -11.56 14.00 -5.69
N VAL A 781 -12.63 13.24 -5.41
CA VAL A 781 -12.68 12.29 -4.28
C VAL A 781 -12.82 10.82 -4.72
N PHE A 782 -13.33 10.60 -5.93
CA PHE A 782 -13.49 9.24 -6.47
C PHE A 782 -12.18 8.71 -7.03
N GLU A 783 -11.99 7.40 -6.94
CA GLU A 783 -10.91 6.66 -7.57
C GLU A 783 -11.44 5.31 -8.05
N ALA A 784 -11.43 5.13 -9.37
CA ALA A 784 -11.79 3.87 -9.99
C ALA A 784 -10.73 2.80 -9.63
N ARG A 785 -11.17 1.62 -9.29
CA ARG A 785 -10.27 0.49 -9.09
C ARG A 785 -9.84 -0.04 -10.45
N GLY A 786 -8.53 -0.13 -10.68
CA GLY A 786 -7.95 -0.54 -11.94
C GLY A 786 -8.58 -1.81 -12.50
N GLY A 787 -9.31 -1.67 -13.61
CA GLY A 787 -9.75 -2.73 -14.49
C GLY A 787 -8.72 -2.95 -15.61
N GLU A 788 -8.69 -4.14 -16.21
CA GLU A 788 -7.88 -4.42 -17.41
C GLU A 788 -8.50 -3.72 -18.64
N GLY A 789 -8.23 -2.44 -18.85
CA GLY A 789 -8.64 -1.70 -20.05
C GLY A 789 -8.54 -0.18 -19.84
N PRO A 790 -8.52 0.62 -20.91
CA PRO A 790 -8.66 2.06 -20.79
C PRO A 790 -10.05 2.34 -20.19
N PRO A 791 -10.17 3.26 -19.20
CA PRO A 791 -11.45 3.61 -18.61
C PRO A 791 -12.41 4.06 -19.73
N ALA A 792 -13.62 3.50 -19.74
CA ALA A 792 -14.68 3.99 -20.59
C ALA A 792 -14.88 5.48 -20.23
N ARG A 793 -14.97 6.37 -21.22
CA ARG A 793 -15.28 7.77 -20.96
C ARG A 793 -16.71 7.81 -20.42
N PRO A 794 -16.93 8.22 -19.15
CA PRO A 794 -18.27 8.27 -18.60
C PRO A 794 -19.11 9.28 -19.37
N GLU A 795 -20.39 9.00 -19.56
CA GLU A 795 -21.35 9.99 -20.03
C GLU A 795 -21.50 11.07 -18.94
N LEU A 796 -21.24 12.32 -19.29
CA LEU A 796 -21.38 13.43 -18.36
C LEU A 796 -22.79 14.01 -18.44
N PRO A 797 -23.43 14.31 -17.28
CA PRO A 797 -24.86 14.58 -17.23
C PRO A 797 -25.29 15.87 -17.94
N THR A 798 -24.47 16.92 -17.92
CA THR A 798 -24.77 18.20 -18.55
C THR A 798 -23.55 18.81 -19.25
N GLU A 799 -23.81 19.77 -20.17
CA GLU A 799 -22.73 20.49 -20.83
C GLU A 799 -21.94 21.38 -19.88
N ARG A 800 -22.59 21.93 -18.84
CA ARG A 800 -21.92 22.72 -17.79
C ARG A 800 -20.96 21.86 -16.99
N VAL A 801 -21.36 20.64 -16.60
CA VAL A 801 -20.48 19.67 -15.94
C VAL A 801 -19.29 19.32 -16.82
N ARG A 802 -19.50 19.12 -18.13
CA ARG A 802 -18.42 18.84 -19.08
C ARG A 802 -17.41 19.97 -19.15
N SER A 803 -17.90 21.21 -19.25
CA SER A 803 -17.03 22.39 -19.32
C SER A 803 -16.27 22.62 -18.01
N ALA A 804 -16.91 22.47 -16.87
CA ALA A 804 -16.27 22.61 -15.57
C ALA A 804 -15.21 21.52 -15.32
N LEU A 805 -15.48 20.27 -15.69
CA LEU A 805 -14.52 19.18 -15.58
C LEU A 805 -13.32 19.34 -16.53
N ALA A 806 -13.53 19.88 -17.73
CA ALA A 806 -12.45 20.24 -18.63
C ALA A 806 -11.55 21.33 -18.04
N ALA A 807 -12.13 22.35 -17.42
CA ALA A 807 -11.38 23.40 -16.73
C ALA A 807 -10.61 22.85 -15.52
N LEU A 808 -11.19 21.90 -14.76
CA LEU A 808 -10.49 21.23 -13.67
C LEU A 808 -9.30 20.40 -14.18
N ASP A 809 -9.43 19.74 -15.31
CA ASP A 809 -8.34 18.96 -15.91
C ASP A 809 -7.19 19.87 -16.37
N GLU A 810 -7.49 21.03 -16.95
CA GLU A 810 -6.50 22.06 -17.28
C GLU A 810 -5.76 22.55 -16.02
N LEU A 811 -6.48 22.80 -14.93
CA LEU A 811 -5.90 23.20 -13.65
C LEU A 811 -4.99 22.11 -13.08
N TRP A 812 -5.43 20.88 -13.12
CA TRP A 812 -4.61 19.75 -12.68
C TRP A 812 -3.32 19.65 -13.50
N HIS A 813 -3.38 19.78 -14.82
CA HIS A 813 -2.20 19.77 -15.69
C HIS A 813 -1.24 20.93 -15.38
N GLU A 814 -1.75 22.11 -15.05
CA GLU A 814 -0.94 23.26 -14.64
C GLU A 814 -0.20 22.97 -13.33
N VAL A 815 -0.92 22.50 -12.30
CA VAL A 815 -0.33 22.11 -11.01
C VAL A 815 0.72 21.02 -11.21
N HIS A 816 0.39 19.96 -11.95
CA HIS A 816 1.30 18.85 -12.23
C HIS A 816 2.57 19.27 -12.99
N THR A 817 2.45 20.26 -13.88
CA THR A 817 3.62 20.84 -14.58
C THR A 817 4.57 21.53 -13.60
N HIS A 818 4.04 22.25 -12.61
CA HIS A 818 4.85 22.86 -11.55
C HIS A 818 5.47 21.82 -10.64
N GLU A 819 4.75 20.76 -10.30
CA GLU A 819 5.26 19.62 -9.53
C GLU A 819 6.40 18.90 -10.26
N ALA A 820 6.21 18.58 -11.53
CA ALA A 820 7.19 17.89 -12.34
C ALA A 820 8.51 18.69 -12.46
N ALA A 821 8.43 20.03 -12.58
CA ALA A 821 9.59 20.91 -12.58
C ALA A 821 10.41 20.84 -11.27
N GLU A 822 9.77 20.50 -10.15
CA GLU A 822 10.41 20.31 -8.85
C GLU A 822 10.61 18.81 -8.50
N ALA A 823 10.36 17.90 -9.43
CA ALA A 823 10.39 16.45 -9.22
C ALA A 823 9.49 16.03 -8.03
N LEU A 824 8.30 16.59 -7.96
CA LEU A 824 7.20 16.23 -7.05
C LEU A 824 6.09 15.53 -7.84
N ASP A 825 5.30 14.71 -7.13
CA ASP A 825 4.10 14.03 -7.62
C ASP A 825 3.19 13.85 -6.39
N LEU A 826 2.51 14.92 -6.02
CA LEU A 826 1.69 15.01 -4.80
C LEU A 826 0.21 15.09 -5.10
N THR A 827 -0.15 15.80 -6.19
CA THR A 827 -1.54 16.08 -6.54
C THR A 827 -2.14 14.93 -7.34
N ARG A 828 -3.15 14.31 -6.79
CA ARG A 828 -3.87 13.21 -7.43
C ARG A 828 -4.62 13.69 -8.69
N GLY A 829 -4.65 12.83 -9.71
CA GLY A 829 -5.44 13.09 -10.94
C GLY A 829 -6.95 13.00 -10.72
N LEU A 830 -7.71 13.58 -11.64
CA LEU A 830 -9.16 13.54 -11.63
C LEU A 830 -9.69 12.17 -12.08
N ASP A 831 -10.78 11.70 -11.45
CA ASP A 831 -11.49 10.51 -11.89
C ASP A 831 -12.98 10.82 -12.07
N LEU A 832 -13.44 10.74 -13.29
CA LEU A 832 -14.80 11.15 -13.69
C LEU A 832 -15.85 10.05 -13.47
N GLY A 833 -15.45 8.86 -13.05
CA GLY A 833 -16.33 7.67 -12.99
C GLY A 833 -17.50 7.76 -12.04
N PHE A 834 -17.52 8.74 -11.13
CA PHE A 834 -18.61 8.94 -10.16
C PHE A 834 -19.51 10.14 -10.48
N ALA A 835 -19.18 10.94 -11.49
CA ALA A 835 -19.86 12.22 -11.75
C ALA A 835 -21.35 12.05 -12.06
N ASP A 836 -21.72 11.06 -12.86
CA ASP A 836 -23.12 10.78 -13.21
C ASP A 836 -23.91 10.25 -11.99
N ALA A 837 -23.32 9.33 -11.21
CA ALA A 837 -23.94 8.81 -9.99
C ALA A 837 -24.18 9.92 -8.95
N ALA A 838 -23.21 10.81 -8.75
CA ALA A 838 -23.36 11.98 -7.87
C ALA A 838 -24.48 12.92 -8.33
N TRP A 839 -24.56 13.21 -9.63
CA TRP A 839 -25.60 14.03 -10.21
C TRP A 839 -26.99 13.42 -10.09
N ARG A 840 -27.15 12.14 -10.46
CA ARG A 840 -28.42 11.40 -10.31
C ARG A 840 -28.90 11.40 -8.87
N TRP A 841 -27.98 11.15 -7.92
CA TRP A 841 -28.31 11.16 -6.50
C TRP A 841 -28.74 12.54 -6.04
N ALA A 842 -28.00 13.60 -6.36
CA ALA A 842 -28.29 14.97 -5.97
C ALA A 842 -29.58 15.51 -6.60
N THR A 843 -29.99 15.02 -7.80
CA THR A 843 -31.27 15.34 -8.44
C THR A 843 -32.46 14.55 -7.87
N GLY A 844 -32.25 13.72 -6.85
CA GLY A 844 -33.35 13.00 -6.17
C GLY A 844 -33.72 11.65 -6.79
N GLN A 845 -32.92 11.10 -7.70
CA GLN A 845 -33.21 9.79 -8.27
C GLN A 845 -33.10 8.68 -7.20
N PRO A 846 -33.91 7.59 -7.33
CA PRO A 846 -33.88 6.46 -6.41
C PRO A 846 -32.55 5.71 -6.51
N LEU A 847 -32.13 5.05 -5.39
CA LEU A 847 -30.85 4.34 -5.28
C LEU A 847 -30.67 3.28 -6.37
N GLU A 848 -31.72 2.55 -6.71
CA GLU A 848 -31.73 1.53 -7.78
C GLU A 848 -31.23 2.10 -9.12
N ARG A 849 -31.67 3.32 -9.49
CA ARG A 849 -31.21 3.98 -10.72
C ARG A 849 -29.80 4.51 -10.65
N VAL A 850 -29.34 4.89 -9.46
CA VAL A 850 -27.97 5.37 -9.24
C VAL A 850 -26.99 4.21 -9.32
N LEU A 851 -27.41 3.02 -8.87
CA LEU A 851 -26.60 1.80 -8.87
C LEU A 851 -26.82 0.89 -10.10
N ALA A 852 -27.56 1.35 -11.10
CA ALA A 852 -27.92 0.56 -12.28
C ALA A 852 -26.69 0.11 -13.12
N ASP A 853 -25.57 0.80 -12.99
CA ASP A 853 -24.30 0.38 -13.59
C ASP A 853 -23.60 -0.60 -12.63
N ASP A 854 -23.40 -1.85 -13.06
CA ASP A 854 -22.86 -2.98 -12.26
C ASP A 854 -21.46 -2.74 -11.65
N GLU A 855 -20.81 -1.64 -11.95
CA GLU A 855 -19.46 -1.31 -11.46
C GLU A 855 -19.46 -0.67 -10.07
N LEU A 856 -20.58 -0.09 -9.62
CA LEU A 856 -20.68 0.67 -8.37
C LEU A 856 -21.46 -0.08 -7.29
N THR A 857 -20.78 -0.52 -6.25
CA THR A 857 -21.47 -1.15 -5.10
C THR A 857 -22.10 -0.10 -4.19
N ALA A 858 -23.18 -0.46 -3.48
CA ALA A 858 -23.86 0.42 -2.54
C ALA A 858 -22.92 0.99 -1.44
N GLY A 859 -22.01 0.16 -0.93
CA GLY A 859 -21.04 0.60 0.06
C GLY A 859 -19.99 1.57 -0.51
N ASP A 860 -19.55 1.38 -1.76
CA ASP A 860 -18.68 2.33 -2.44
C ASP A 860 -19.41 3.65 -2.70
N PHE A 861 -20.66 3.58 -3.16
CA PHE A 861 -21.51 4.76 -3.35
C PHE A 861 -21.63 5.58 -2.08
N VAL A 862 -22.03 4.97 -0.96
CA VAL A 862 -22.16 5.68 0.33
C VAL A 862 -20.81 6.24 0.80
N ARG A 863 -19.72 5.48 0.67
CA ARG A 863 -18.38 5.92 1.05
C ARG A 863 -17.92 7.15 0.25
N VAL A 864 -18.06 7.10 -1.08
CA VAL A 864 -17.66 8.21 -1.96
C VAL A 864 -18.54 9.42 -1.74
N THR A 865 -19.86 9.22 -1.59
CA THR A 865 -20.78 10.32 -1.31
C THR A 865 -20.47 11.00 0.02
N LYS A 866 -20.05 10.26 1.05
CA LYS A 866 -19.60 10.86 2.32
C LYS A 866 -18.31 11.67 2.15
N GLN A 867 -17.34 11.18 1.37
CA GLN A 867 -16.14 11.96 1.04
C GLN A 867 -16.49 13.23 0.23
N LEU A 868 -17.43 13.12 -0.69
CA LEU A 868 -17.98 14.26 -1.43
C LEU A 868 -18.63 15.28 -0.50
N LEU A 869 -19.46 14.82 0.45
CA LEU A 869 -20.09 15.69 1.45
C LEU A 869 -19.05 16.42 2.30
N ASP A 870 -18.00 15.74 2.71
CA ASP A 870 -16.92 16.33 3.48
C ASP A 870 -16.21 17.44 2.69
N LEU A 871 -15.83 17.18 1.43
CA LEU A 871 -15.20 18.19 0.58
C LEU A 871 -16.14 19.35 0.23
N LEU A 872 -17.43 19.09 -0.01
CA LEU A 872 -18.43 20.15 -0.24
C LEU A 872 -18.60 21.07 0.98
N ARG A 873 -18.53 20.52 2.22
CA ARG A 873 -18.55 21.33 3.45
C ARG A 873 -17.31 22.21 3.57
N GLN A 874 -16.14 21.68 3.25
CA GLN A 874 -14.90 22.46 3.22
C GLN A 874 -14.97 23.57 2.17
N ILE A 875 -15.49 23.28 0.95
CA ILE A 875 -15.72 24.29 -0.08
C ILE A 875 -16.71 25.36 0.42
N GLN A 876 -17.81 24.96 1.06
CA GLN A 876 -18.78 25.90 1.66
C GLN A 876 -18.11 26.85 2.65
N GLU A 877 -17.25 26.32 3.52
CA GLU A 877 -16.56 27.11 4.55
C GLU A 877 -15.58 28.13 3.93
N VAL A 878 -14.74 27.66 2.99
CA VAL A 878 -13.70 28.54 2.40
C VAL A 878 -14.22 29.49 1.35
N ALA A 879 -15.39 29.23 0.74
CA ALA A 879 -16.06 30.13 -0.20
C ALA A 879 -16.79 31.32 0.48
N GLY A 880 -16.87 31.31 1.83
CA GLY A 880 -17.50 32.41 2.60
C GLY A 880 -19.02 32.54 2.39
N ASP A 881 -19.51 33.75 2.23
CA ASP A 881 -20.96 34.02 2.07
C ASP A 881 -21.39 34.18 0.58
N GLY A 882 -20.55 33.70 -0.36
CA GLY A 882 -20.78 33.84 -1.78
C GLY A 882 -21.79 32.86 -2.39
N GLU A 883 -22.07 33.01 -3.70
CA GLU A 883 -22.90 32.10 -4.49
C GLU A 883 -22.43 30.64 -4.37
N LEU A 884 -21.12 30.37 -4.48
CA LEU A 884 -20.55 29.04 -4.38
C LEU A 884 -20.84 28.41 -3.03
N ALA A 885 -20.75 29.16 -1.93
CA ALA A 885 -21.06 28.64 -0.59
C ALA A 885 -22.51 28.22 -0.45
N ALA A 886 -23.42 29.00 -1.02
CA ALA A 886 -24.86 28.70 -1.06
C ALA A 886 -25.14 27.44 -1.90
N THR A 887 -24.51 27.32 -3.07
CA THR A 887 -24.61 26.14 -3.94
C THR A 887 -24.02 24.90 -3.27
N ALA A 888 -22.85 24.98 -2.62
CA ALA A 888 -22.23 23.88 -1.89
C ALA A 888 -23.10 23.41 -0.72
N ARG A 889 -23.71 24.36 0.03
CA ARG A 889 -24.67 24.01 1.11
C ARG A 889 -25.88 23.26 0.57
N ALA A 890 -26.45 23.74 -0.55
CA ALA A 890 -27.57 23.07 -1.21
C ALA A 890 -27.18 21.68 -1.76
N ALA A 891 -25.97 21.51 -2.29
CA ALA A 891 -25.44 20.23 -2.74
C ALA A 891 -25.26 19.23 -1.58
N VAL A 892 -24.77 19.71 -0.42
CA VAL A 892 -24.71 18.90 0.80
C VAL A 892 -26.10 18.42 1.20
N ALA A 893 -27.09 19.31 1.26
CA ALA A 893 -28.47 18.96 1.61
C ALA A 893 -29.08 17.96 0.61
N ALA A 894 -28.83 18.14 -0.70
CA ALA A 894 -29.33 17.26 -1.75
C ALA A 894 -28.72 15.85 -1.68
N CYS A 895 -27.42 15.74 -1.33
CA CYS A 895 -26.74 14.46 -1.22
C CYS A 895 -26.97 13.75 0.12
N GLN A 896 -27.26 14.48 1.20
CA GLN A 896 -27.43 13.92 2.55
C GLN A 896 -28.89 13.41 2.76
N ARG A 897 -29.25 12.35 2.04
CA ARG A 897 -30.58 11.70 2.13
C ARG A 897 -30.47 10.17 2.08
N GLY A 898 -31.61 9.47 2.32
CA GLY A 898 -31.70 8.02 2.25
C GLY A 898 -30.57 7.31 2.96
N VAL A 899 -30.00 6.30 2.34
CA VAL A 899 -28.91 5.48 2.88
C VAL A 899 -27.65 6.27 3.29
N VAL A 900 -27.42 7.43 2.68
CA VAL A 900 -26.26 8.29 3.00
C VAL A 900 -26.47 9.00 4.32
N ALA A 901 -27.66 9.55 4.57
CA ALA A 901 -28.00 10.21 5.82
C ALA A 901 -28.07 9.22 6.97
N TYR A 902 -28.69 8.07 6.75
CA TYR A 902 -28.89 7.04 7.78
C TYR A 902 -27.58 6.46 8.29
N SER A 903 -26.63 6.19 7.39
CA SER A 903 -25.30 5.68 7.75
C SER A 903 -24.42 6.68 8.52
N GLY A 904 -24.90 7.90 8.78
CA GLY A 904 -24.24 8.94 9.59
C GLY A 904 -24.77 9.03 11.05
N LEU A 905 -25.89 8.37 11.34
CA LEU A 905 -26.56 8.45 12.63
C LEU A 905 -26.17 7.29 13.61
N LEU A 906 -25.46 6.30 13.13
CA LEU A 906 -24.92 5.16 13.86
C LEU A 906 -23.38 5.28 13.87
#